data_b9c6a8fb181dc387910692b9c4e47dc7
#
_entry.id   b9c6a8fb181dc387910692b9c4e47dc7
#
_cell.length_a   1.000
_cell.length_b   1.000
_cell.length_c   1.000
_cell.angle_alpha   90.00
_cell.angle_beta   90.00
_cell.angle_gamma   90.00
#
_symmetry.space_group_name_H-M   'P 1'
#
loop_
_entity.id
_entity.type
_entity.pdbx_description
1 polymer ?
#
loop_
_entity_poly.entity_id
_entity_poly.type
_entity_poly.pdbx_seq_one_letter_code
_entity_poly.pdbx_strand_id
1 'polypeptide(L)'
;MKSETSTYSKLADPALLDKIDKLFACNVGDHIDLPQLVVVGDQFSGKSSITFRRAREKRVAVSIIPGAAANLEHAERVRSWEIANLPELSGASFTRIMAEVNKVMGLRDSNSNDIFFGNIFSTDVLRLEICGPDEDRLSIIDVPGIFKNTTSGLTTKEDIQLVRDMVQVYMQNPRTVMLTIVPANVDIATQEILEMAKEVDPLGERTIGVFTKPDLVDIGAEKKVIDLLEGKESGWKMGWSLVRNPGQQDLDDGKQDRDKSEERFFRSKFPWNTLDADKVGVNSLRARLQEILTTHIRREFPHVKSEISKTFALKKEALESLGPERDSADSQRKYLLDIITEFQQIASLALVSDYGGNHIFDREPSTKLATILVNRNDMFSENMERWGNEYIFASVDGEEVEEGYEEKDTNEDGGKDVSEEEKEGLRTRSMKDPTGLDDILFQPTTVKRDFQTHILTWLGEIFRGCRGFEIGAFNPGFLSTIIKKQSANWECLSLDCVSDMICAVHTFILKVLKSICTDERVREHLLSILMNPLLDIYQRSLSKVKFLLHVERDGTPKTLNHYFNDNLKNAAMKKRAISDHKYGTVIRLKDIVHHNPMSSVERTIQDLHDILKSYYKVARKRFVDNVCMQAAVYHLVMGPQTPLKQFSPAFVQGLSPEQLKEIAGEDPKF
;
A
#
# COMPACT_ATOMS: atom_id res chain seq x y z
N MET A 1 20.15 1.09 -73.41
CA MET A 1 18.87 0.90 -72.72
C MET A 1 19.19 0.86 -71.26
N LYS A 2 18.92 1.94 -70.59
CA LYS A 2 19.15 2.08 -69.13
C LYS A 2 17.95 1.50 -68.42
N SER A 3 18.18 0.59 -67.47
CA SER A 3 17.18 -0.02 -66.61
C SER A 3 16.54 1.06 -65.72
N GLU A 4 15.24 1.24 -65.85
CA GLU A 4 14.42 2.00 -64.88
C GLU A 4 14.35 1.21 -63.57
N THR A 5 15.25 1.55 -62.64
CA THR A 5 15.18 1.09 -61.28
C THR A 5 14.09 1.84 -60.54
N SER A 6 13.12 1.10 -60.14
CA SER A 6 12.01 1.35 -59.21
C SER A 6 12.10 2.61 -58.32
N THR A 7 11.18 3.53 -58.54
CA THR A 7 10.97 4.79 -57.78
C THR A 7 10.32 4.58 -56.40
N TYR A 8 10.07 3.35 -55.98
CA TYR A 8 9.30 3.00 -54.77
C TYR A 8 10.13 2.94 -53.46
N SER A 9 11.47 3.11 -53.56
CA SER A 9 12.38 2.87 -52.41
C SER A 9 12.61 4.06 -51.49
N LYS A 10 11.94 5.22 -51.65
CA LYS A 10 12.25 6.47 -50.93
C LYS A 10 11.30 6.82 -49.76
N LEU A 11 10.23 6.10 -49.50
CA LEU A 11 9.24 6.45 -48.49
C LEU A 11 9.43 5.79 -47.12
N ALA A 12 10.14 4.69 -47.02
CA ALA A 12 10.45 4.08 -45.74
C ALA A 12 11.67 4.74 -45.09
N ASP A 13 11.51 5.27 -43.88
CA ASP A 13 12.67 5.70 -43.08
C ASP A 13 13.31 4.47 -42.44
N PRO A 14 14.44 3.95 -42.98
CA PRO A 14 15.04 2.72 -42.48
C PRO A 14 15.49 2.82 -41.02
N ALA A 15 15.82 4.05 -40.58
CA ALA A 15 16.27 4.29 -39.20
C ALA A 15 15.14 4.17 -38.19
N LEU A 16 13.91 4.52 -38.57
CA LEU A 16 12.75 4.39 -37.70
C LEU A 16 12.32 2.91 -37.54
N LEU A 17 12.31 2.18 -38.63
CA LEU A 17 12.01 0.73 -38.60
C LEU A 17 13.06 -0.03 -37.80
N ASP A 18 14.35 0.34 -37.93
CA ASP A 18 15.45 -0.25 -37.15
C ASP A 18 15.28 -0.01 -35.62
N LYS A 19 14.75 1.16 -35.23
CA LYS A 19 14.45 1.44 -33.84
C LYS A 19 13.32 0.58 -33.29
N ILE A 20 12.24 0.42 -34.05
CA ILE A 20 11.11 -0.46 -33.67
C ILE A 20 11.57 -1.91 -33.56
N ASP A 21 12.36 -2.39 -34.50
CA ASP A 21 12.93 -3.74 -34.45
C ASP A 21 13.80 -3.96 -33.21
N LYS A 22 14.61 -2.96 -32.84
CA LYS A 22 15.38 -3.00 -31.59
C LYS A 22 14.49 -3.03 -30.34
N LEU A 23 13.38 -2.28 -30.33
CA LEU A 23 12.42 -2.33 -29.22
C LEU A 23 11.78 -3.71 -29.08
N PHE A 24 11.42 -4.36 -30.20
CA PHE A 24 10.94 -5.75 -30.19
C PHE A 24 12.02 -6.73 -29.70
N ALA A 25 13.28 -6.53 -30.13
CA ALA A 25 14.39 -7.39 -29.72
C ALA A 25 14.73 -7.26 -28.22
N CYS A 26 14.42 -6.09 -27.61
CA CYS A 26 14.60 -5.85 -26.18
C CYS A 26 13.36 -6.25 -25.35
N ASN A 27 12.38 -6.95 -25.92
CA ASN A 27 11.13 -7.38 -25.31
C ASN A 27 10.32 -6.21 -24.69
N VAL A 28 10.46 -5.01 -25.25
CA VAL A 28 9.67 -3.83 -24.80
C VAL A 28 8.17 -4.05 -25.04
N GLY A 29 7.83 -4.91 -26.01
CA GLY A 29 6.46 -5.32 -26.31
C GLY A 29 5.73 -6.02 -25.15
N ASP A 30 6.46 -6.57 -24.17
CA ASP A 30 5.87 -7.15 -22.96
C ASP A 30 5.31 -6.09 -21.99
N HIS A 31 5.73 -4.83 -22.17
CA HIS A 31 5.39 -3.71 -21.27
C HIS A 31 4.63 -2.58 -21.95
N ILE A 32 4.78 -2.44 -23.28
CA ILE A 32 4.21 -1.35 -24.06
C ILE A 32 3.78 -1.88 -25.42
N ASP A 33 2.55 -1.56 -25.81
CA ASP A 33 2.03 -1.92 -27.13
C ASP A 33 2.85 -1.27 -28.25
N LEU A 34 3.43 -2.09 -29.10
CA LEU A 34 4.18 -1.62 -30.29
C LEU A 34 3.29 -1.69 -31.54
N PRO A 35 3.51 -0.78 -32.54
CA PRO A 35 2.81 -0.85 -33.81
C PRO A 35 3.07 -2.17 -34.54
N GLN A 36 2.00 -2.87 -34.89
CA GLN A 36 2.06 -4.21 -35.48
C GLN A 36 0.94 -4.40 -36.52
N LEU A 37 1.05 -5.45 -37.34
CA LEU A 37 0.03 -5.83 -38.30
C LEU A 37 -0.54 -7.18 -37.88
N VAL A 38 -1.87 -7.27 -37.76
CA VAL A 38 -2.55 -8.53 -37.46
C VAL A 38 -3.38 -8.98 -38.65
N VAL A 39 -3.28 -10.27 -38.97
CA VAL A 39 -4.08 -10.92 -40.02
C VAL A 39 -5.27 -11.61 -39.38
N VAL A 40 -6.46 -11.15 -39.73
CA VAL A 40 -7.72 -11.65 -39.15
C VAL A 40 -8.67 -12.10 -40.26
N GLY A 41 -9.54 -13.05 -39.96
CA GLY A 41 -10.53 -13.54 -40.92
C GLY A 41 -11.17 -14.82 -40.45
N ASP A 42 -12.26 -15.21 -41.06
CA ASP A 42 -12.97 -16.47 -40.78
C ASP A 42 -12.15 -17.69 -41.15
N GLN A 43 -12.51 -18.85 -40.64
CA GLN A 43 -11.85 -20.11 -40.99
C GLN A 43 -11.92 -20.36 -42.51
N PHE A 44 -10.84 -20.87 -43.09
CA PHE A 44 -10.68 -21.08 -44.55
C PHE A 44 -10.58 -19.83 -45.42
N SER A 45 -10.40 -18.64 -44.83
CA SER A 45 -10.23 -17.38 -45.60
C SER A 45 -8.86 -17.28 -46.30
N GLY A 46 -7.87 -18.12 -45.99
CA GLY A 46 -6.57 -18.18 -46.70
C GLY A 46 -5.42 -17.43 -46.01
N LYS A 47 -5.38 -17.47 -44.69
CA LYS A 47 -4.34 -16.84 -43.84
C LYS A 47 -3.12 -17.74 -43.67
N SER A 48 -1.93 -17.17 -43.59
CA SER A 48 -0.73 -17.81 -43.00
C SER A 48 0.41 -16.81 -42.93
N SER A 49 1.19 -16.77 -41.82
CA SER A 49 2.05 -15.66 -41.50
C SER A 49 3.50 -15.97 -41.24
N ILE A 50 4.35 -14.97 -41.48
CA ILE A 50 5.79 -15.02 -41.24
C ILE A 50 6.31 -13.59 -41.00
N THR A 51 7.20 -13.42 -40.00
CA THR A 51 7.92 -12.17 -39.78
C THR A 51 9.24 -12.14 -40.54
N PHE A 52 9.47 -11.09 -41.34
CA PHE A 52 10.69 -10.88 -42.10
C PHE A 52 11.54 -9.74 -41.55
N ARG A 53 12.86 -9.93 -41.50
CA ARG A 53 13.83 -8.92 -41.03
C ARG A 53 15.00 -8.82 -42.03
N ARG A 54 15.42 -7.58 -42.32
CA ARG A 54 16.62 -7.34 -43.11
C ARG A 54 17.86 -7.45 -42.25
N ALA A 55 18.74 -8.40 -42.52
CA ALA A 55 20.03 -8.63 -41.85
C ALA A 55 21.13 -8.92 -42.81
N ARG A 56 22.42 -8.81 -42.39
CA ARG A 56 23.57 -9.12 -43.26
C ARG A 56 23.70 -10.59 -43.58
N GLU A 57 23.23 -11.47 -42.73
CA GLU A 57 23.28 -12.94 -42.92
C GLU A 57 21.88 -13.50 -42.90
N LYS A 58 21.65 -14.55 -43.73
CA LYS A 58 20.42 -15.30 -43.71
C LYS A 58 20.37 -16.19 -42.46
N ARG A 59 19.39 -16.01 -41.64
CA ARG A 59 19.11 -16.87 -40.48
C ARG A 59 17.63 -16.94 -40.20
N VAL A 60 17.20 -18.05 -39.63
CA VAL A 60 15.85 -18.23 -39.09
C VAL A 60 15.97 -18.54 -37.62
N ALA A 61 15.25 -17.80 -36.78
CA ALA A 61 15.11 -18.07 -35.37
C ALA A 61 13.64 -18.35 -35.04
N VAL A 62 13.42 -19.30 -34.14
CA VAL A 62 12.07 -19.71 -33.69
C VAL A 62 12.06 -19.74 -32.19
N SER A 63 11.10 -19.06 -31.58
CA SER A 63 10.90 -19.02 -30.14
C SER A 63 9.41 -19.02 -29.80
N ILE A 64 9.09 -19.32 -28.53
CA ILE A 64 7.70 -19.31 -28.07
C ILE A 64 7.59 -18.28 -26.93
N ILE A 65 6.57 -17.43 -27.01
CA ILE A 65 6.23 -16.45 -25.97
C ILE A 65 5.03 -17.01 -25.20
N PRO A 66 5.13 -17.20 -23.86
CA PRO A 66 4.03 -17.73 -23.08
C PRO A 66 2.85 -16.74 -23.03
N GLY A 67 1.64 -17.28 -23.04
CA GLY A 67 0.43 -16.47 -22.87
C GLY A 67 0.36 -15.79 -21.50
N ALA A 68 -0.33 -14.64 -21.43
CA ALA A 68 -0.40 -13.82 -20.22
C ALA A 68 -1.00 -14.54 -18.98
N ALA A 69 -1.80 -15.59 -19.20
CA ALA A 69 -2.42 -16.40 -18.13
C ALA A 69 -1.66 -17.71 -17.85
N ALA A 70 -0.47 -17.93 -18.44
CA ALA A 70 0.31 -19.14 -18.24
C ALA A 70 0.81 -19.24 -16.78
N ASN A 71 0.76 -20.46 -16.20
CA ASN A 71 1.37 -20.69 -14.89
C ASN A 71 2.91 -20.64 -15.01
N LEU A 72 3.61 -20.41 -13.88
CA LEU A 72 5.06 -20.22 -13.85
C LEU A 72 5.83 -21.40 -14.49
N GLU A 73 5.45 -22.63 -14.19
CA GLU A 73 6.13 -23.84 -14.69
C GLU A 73 5.99 -23.99 -16.22
N HIS A 74 4.78 -23.72 -16.74
CA HIS A 74 4.54 -23.71 -18.18
C HIS A 74 5.29 -22.58 -18.87
N ALA A 75 5.26 -21.38 -18.28
CA ALA A 75 5.94 -20.20 -18.82
C ALA A 75 7.47 -20.40 -18.89
N GLU A 76 8.10 -20.99 -17.87
CA GLU A 76 9.52 -21.31 -17.86
C GLU A 76 9.86 -22.37 -18.92
N ARG A 77 9.08 -23.43 -19.03
CA ARG A 77 9.26 -24.48 -20.03
C ARG A 77 9.17 -23.93 -21.45
N VAL A 78 8.19 -23.08 -21.72
CA VAL A 78 7.94 -22.50 -23.04
C VAL A 78 9.03 -21.50 -23.41
N ARG A 79 9.48 -20.62 -22.47
CA ARG A 79 10.58 -19.66 -22.69
C ARG A 79 11.93 -20.32 -22.91
N SER A 80 12.16 -21.47 -22.30
CA SER A 80 13.45 -22.19 -22.44
C SER A 80 13.61 -22.86 -23.81
N TRP A 81 12.53 -22.96 -24.60
CA TRP A 81 12.56 -23.56 -25.91
C TRP A 81 12.84 -22.51 -27.00
N GLU A 82 13.97 -22.61 -27.67
CA GLU A 82 14.40 -21.70 -28.74
C GLU A 82 15.25 -22.46 -29.78
N ILE A 83 15.07 -22.12 -31.04
CA ILE A 83 15.98 -22.50 -32.13
C ILE A 83 16.61 -21.24 -32.71
N ALA A 84 17.83 -20.95 -32.34
CA ALA A 84 18.47 -19.66 -32.61
C ALA A 84 19.04 -19.47 -34.00
N ASN A 85 19.46 -20.57 -34.70
CA ASN A 85 20.18 -20.49 -35.96
C ASN A 85 19.82 -21.66 -36.91
N LEU A 86 18.80 -21.44 -37.74
CA LEU A 86 18.54 -22.32 -38.90
C LEU A 86 19.05 -21.60 -40.17
N PRO A 87 19.84 -22.27 -41.01
CA PRO A 87 20.35 -21.64 -42.24
C PRO A 87 19.25 -21.41 -43.29
N GLU A 88 18.25 -22.26 -43.33
CA GLU A 88 17.12 -22.20 -44.27
C GLU A 88 15.89 -22.93 -43.72
N LEU A 89 14.72 -22.36 -43.94
CA LEU A 89 13.43 -22.96 -43.58
C LEU A 89 12.89 -23.77 -44.76
N SER A 90 13.23 -25.07 -44.83
CA SER A 90 12.62 -25.97 -45.78
C SER A 90 11.25 -26.47 -45.28
N GLY A 91 10.35 -26.93 -46.19
CA GLY A 91 9.05 -27.48 -45.77
C GLY A 91 9.17 -28.64 -44.78
N ALA A 92 10.18 -29.51 -44.93
CA ALA A 92 10.42 -30.61 -44.02
C ALA A 92 10.91 -30.18 -42.65
N SER A 93 11.82 -29.16 -42.61
CA SER A 93 12.27 -28.58 -41.32
C SER A 93 11.15 -27.82 -40.59
N PHE A 94 10.31 -27.11 -41.33
CA PHE A 94 9.15 -26.43 -40.77
C PHE A 94 8.15 -27.40 -40.13
N THR A 95 7.81 -28.51 -40.83
CA THR A 95 6.91 -29.53 -40.27
C THR A 95 7.44 -30.15 -38.98
N ARG A 96 8.77 -30.41 -38.91
CA ARG A 96 9.41 -30.92 -37.69
C ARG A 96 9.35 -29.90 -36.54
N ILE A 97 9.65 -28.64 -36.83
CA ILE A 97 9.59 -27.55 -35.83
C ILE A 97 8.17 -27.43 -35.31
N MET A 98 7.15 -27.44 -36.16
CA MET A 98 5.75 -27.35 -35.73
C MET A 98 5.34 -28.53 -34.84
N ALA A 99 5.82 -29.73 -35.10
CA ALA A 99 5.56 -30.89 -34.23
C ALA A 99 6.19 -30.71 -32.83
N GLU A 100 7.42 -30.19 -32.77
CA GLU A 100 8.10 -29.88 -31.50
C GLU A 100 7.39 -28.73 -30.72
N VAL A 101 7.01 -27.65 -31.40
CA VAL A 101 6.26 -26.52 -30.87
C VAL A 101 4.93 -26.99 -30.27
N ASN A 102 4.15 -27.77 -31.00
CA ASN A 102 2.88 -28.32 -30.52
C ASN A 102 3.06 -29.10 -29.20
N LYS A 103 4.12 -29.90 -29.12
CA LYS A 103 4.44 -30.66 -27.90
C LYS A 103 4.81 -29.74 -26.72
N VAL A 104 5.61 -28.71 -26.96
CA VAL A 104 6.05 -27.75 -25.92
C VAL A 104 4.87 -26.91 -25.42
N MET A 105 4.00 -26.46 -26.33
CA MET A 105 2.78 -25.72 -26.01
C MET A 105 1.68 -26.60 -25.39
N GLY A 106 1.82 -27.93 -25.42
CA GLY A 106 0.81 -28.85 -24.91
C GLY A 106 -0.40 -29.00 -25.85
N LEU A 107 -0.19 -28.74 -27.14
CA LEU A 107 -1.21 -28.88 -28.17
C LEU A 107 -1.30 -30.36 -28.66
N ARG A 108 -2.49 -30.73 -29.13
CA ARG A 108 -2.76 -32.07 -29.68
C ARG A 108 -1.96 -32.30 -30.97
N ASP A 109 -1.29 -33.44 -31.05
CA ASP A 109 -0.62 -33.85 -32.27
C ASP A 109 -1.65 -34.40 -33.27
N SER A 110 -1.65 -33.86 -34.49
CA SER A 110 -2.57 -34.24 -35.55
C SER A 110 -2.41 -35.72 -36.00
N ASN A 111 -1.30 -36.38 -35.65
CA ASN A 111 -0.96 -37.75 -36.03
C ASN A 111 -1.18 -38.77 -34.90
N SER A 112 -1.56 -38.37 -33.70
CA SER A 112 -1.83 -39.30 -32.60
C SER A 112 -3.29 -39.77 -32.62
N ASN A 113 -3.49 -41.09 -32.61
CA ASN A 113 -4.83 -41.71 -32.48
C ASN A 113 -5.42 -41.58 -31.07
N ASP A 114 -4.74 -40.85 -30.14
CA ASP A 114 -5.21 -40.63 -28.79
C ASP A 114 -6.20 -39.47 -28.74
N ILE A 115 -7.47 -39.82 -28.70
CA ILE A 115 -8.61 -38.88 -28.79
C ILE A 115 -8.79 -37.99 -27.54
N PHE A 116 -8.01 -38.17 -26.45
CA PHE A 116 -8.36 -37.63 -25.13
C PHE A 116 -7.37 -36.66 -24.46
N PHE A 117 -6.23 -36.32 -25.02
CA PHE A 117 -5.26 -35.45 -24.34
C PHE A 117 -4.68 -34.36 -25.23
N GLY A 118 -5.00 -33.09 -24.93
CA GLY A 118 -4.39 -31.87 -25.44
C GLY A 118 -5.40 -30.85 -25.98
N ASN A 119 -5.11 -29.57 -25.73
CA ASN A 119 -5.85 -28.45 -26.30
C ASN A 119 -5.57 -28.32 -27.79
N ILE A 120 -6.53 -27.81 -28.58
CA ILE A 120 -6.34 -27.54 -30.00
C ILE A 120 -5.71 -26.16 -30.21
N PHE A 121 -6.00 -25.20 -29.33
CA PHE A 121 -5.50 -23.85 -29.37
C PHE A 121 -4.75 -23.55 -28.08
N SER A 122 -3.71 -22.70 -28.17
CA SER A 122 -2.99 -22.15 -27.04
C SER A 122 -2.99 -20.62 -27.11
N THR A 123 -2.92 -19.96 -25.96
CA THR A 123 -2.66 -18.53 -25.87
C THR A 123 -1.18 -18.18 -26.03
N ASP A 124 -0.29 -19.18 -26.07
CA ASP A 124 1.12 -18.99 -26.35
C ASP A 124 1.33 -18.54 -27.79
N VAL A 125 2.33 -17.72 -28.03
CA VAL A 125 2.62 -17.16 -29.35
C VAL A 125 3.90 -17.75 -29.91
N LEU A 126 3.79 -18.43 -31.06
CA LEU A 126 4.96 -18.87 -31.83
C LEU A 126 5.54 -17.68 -32.59
N ARG A 127 6.80 -17.33 -32.29
CA ARG A 127 7.56 -16.29 -32.96
C ARG A 127 8.54 -16.93 -33.96
N LEU A 128 8.32 -16.62 -35.22
CA LEU A 128 9.22 -17.02 -36.31
C LEU A 128 9.89 -15.77 -36.89
N GLU A 129 11.21 -15.70 -36.81
CA GLU A 129 12.01 -14.56 -37.28
C GLU A 129 12.90 -15.00 -38.45
N ILE A 130 12.65 -14.44 -39.64
CA ILE A 130 13.44 -14.71 -40.85
C ILE A 130 14.27 -13.45 -41.13
N CYS A 131 15.57 -13.61 -41.11
CA CYS A 131 16.53 -12.53 -41.34
C CYS A 131 17.31 -12.77 -42.63
N GLY A 132 17.46 -11.75 -43.46
CA GLY A 132 18.26 -11.85 -44.71
C GLY A 132 18.55 -10.47 -45.31
N PRO A 133 19.54 -10.38 -46.25
CA PRO A 133 19.89 -9.12 -46.89
C PRO A 133 18.79 -8.62 -47.85
N ASP A 134 18.01 -9.56 -48.42
CA ASP A 134 16.97 -9.28 -49.41
C ASP A 134 15.55 -9.32 -48.80
N GLU A 135 15.48 -9.56 -47.48
CA GLU A 135 14.19 -9.63 -46.78
C GLU A 135 13.64 -8.22 -46.47
N ASP A 136 12.34 -8.09 -46.65
CA ASP A 136 11.61 -6.89 -46.27
C ASP A 136 11.43 -6.82 -44.77
N ARG A 137 11.35 -5.60 -44.24
CA ARG A 137 11.04 -5.40 -42.82
C ARG A 137 9.53 -5.40 -42.61
N LEU A 138 8.99 -6.55 -42.27
CA LEU A 138 7.55 -6.73 -42.05
C LEU A 138 7.31 -7.72 -40.91
N SER A 139 6.60 -7.27 -39.89
CA SER A 139 6.14 -8.10 -38.78
C SER A 139 4.65 -8.31 -38.90
N ILE A 140 4.23 -9.58 -38.97
CA ILE A 140 2.83 -9.96 -39.13
C ILE A 140 2.45 -10.94 -38.00
N ILE A 141 1.33 -10.68 -37.36
CA ILE A 141 0.72 -11.59 -36.40
C ILE A 141 -0.43 -12.29 -37.09
N ASP A 142 -0.37 -13.61 -37.16
CA ASP A 142 -1.45 -14.45 -37.67
C ASP A 142 -2.22 -15.05 -36.48
N VAL A 143 -3.52 -14.82 -36.46
CA VAL A 143 -4.40 -15.36 -35.43
C VAL A 143 -5.26 -16.47 -36.04
N PRO A 144 -5.70 -17.47 -35.23
CA PRO A 144 -6.60 -18.52 -35.72
C PRO A 144 -7.86 -17.92 -36.38
N GLY A 145 -8.39 -18.61 -37.38
CA GLY A 145 -9.64 -18.21 -38.04
C GLY A 145 -10.84 -18.35 -37.12
N ILE A 146 -11.71 -17.37 -37.11
CA ILE A 146 -12.99 -17.42 -36.38
C ILE A 146 -13.87 -18.52 -37.01
N PHE A 147 -14.50 -19.33 -36.19
CA PHE A 147 -15.43 -20.37 -36.61
C PHE A 147 -16.66 -20.39 -35.70
N LYS A 148 -17.83 -20.68 -36.30
CA LYS A 148 -19.14 -20.60 -35.61
C LYS A 148 -19.63 -21.98 -35.13
N ASN A 149 -19.21 -23.04 -35.76
CA ASN A 149 -19.69 -24.38 -35.49
C ASN A 149 -18.57 -25.26 -34.96
N THR A 150 -18.88 -26.08 -33.97
CA THR A 150 -17.97 -27.08 -33.44
C THR A 150 -17.91 -28.27 -34.40
N THR A 151 -16.73 -28.85 -34.60
CA THR A 151 -16.53 -30.11 -35.32
C THR A 151 -16.49 -31.23 -34.30
N SER A 152 -17.40 -32.20 -34.42
CA SER A 152 -17.51 -33.33 -33.49
C SER A 152 -16.17 -34.05 -33.34
N GLY A 153 -15.69 -34.20 -32.11
CA GLY A 153 -14.40 -34.83 -31.77
C GLY A 153 -13.15 -34.00 -32.04
N LEU A 154 -13.29 -32.75 -32.55
CA LEU A 154 -12.17 -31.84 -32.80
C LEU A 154 -12.25 -30.56 -32.02
N THR A 155 -13.36 -29.79 -32.06
CA THR A 155 -13.46 -28.48 -31.42
C THR A 155 -14.63 -28.42 -30.44
N THR A 156 -14.47 -27.60 -29.37
CA THR A 156 -15.47 -27.38 -28.33
C THR A 156 -16.07 -25.97 -28.43
N LYS A 157 -17.08 -25.64 -27.62
CA LYS A 157 -17.63 -24.29 -27.51
C LYS A 157 -16.64 -23.32 -26.83
N GLU A 158 -15.86 -23.84 -25.91
CA GLU A 158 -14.78 -23.12 -25.26
C GLU A 158 -13.70 -22.67 -26.24
N ASP A 159 -13.37 -23.52 -27.22
CA ASP A 159 -12.41 -23.20 -28.29
C ASP A 159 -12.91 -22.05 -29.17
N ILE A 160 -14.23 -22.00 -29.48
CA ILE A 160 -14.82 -20.88 -30.24
C ILE A 160 -14.60 -19.56 -29.47
N GLN A 161 -14.91 -19.57 -28.18
CA GLN A 161 -14.74 -18.36 -27.35
C GLN A 161 -13.27 -17.98 -27.20
N LEU A 162 -12.39 -18.94 -26.95
CA LEU A 162 -10.94 -18.70 -26.84
C LEU A 162 -10.39 -18.03 -28.11
N VAL A 163 -10.70 -18.55 -29.29
CA VAL A 163 -10.24 -17.98 -30.57
C VAL A 163 -10.82 -16.57 -30.77
N ARG A 164 -12.09 -16.36 -30.43
CA ARG A 164 -12.73 -15.06 -30.55
C ARG A 164 -12.05 -14.03 -29.64
N ASP A 165 -11.79 -14.40 -28.37
CA ASP A 165 -11.13 -13.54 -27.40
C ASP A 165 -9.68 -13.20 -27.83
N MET A 166 -8.94 -14.18 -28.35
CA MET A 166 -7.60 -13.96 -28.92
C MET A 166 -7.62 -12.93 -30.05
N VAL A 167 -8.53 -13.09 -31.01
CA VAL A 167 -8.69 -12.15 -32.14
C VAL A 167 -9.06 -10.76 -31.62
N GLN A 168 -9.99 -10.68 -30.67
CA GLN A 168 -10.47 -9.44 -30.10
C GLN A 168 -9.36 -8.65 -29.38
N VAL A 169 -8.50 -9.31 -28.59
CA VAL A 169 -7.35 -8.69 -27.91
C VAL A 169 -6.45 -7.95 -28.90
N TYR A 170 -6.09 -8.59 -30.03
CA TYR A 170 -5.25 -7.93 -31.04
C TYR A 170 -5.98 -6.82 -31.78
N MET A 171 -7.28 -6.95 -32.03
CA MET A 171 -8.09 -5.94 -32.73
C MET A 171 -8.37 -4.71 -31.87
N GLN A 172 -8.52 -4.86 -30.55
CA GLN A 172 -8.75 -3.74 -29.61
C GLN A 172 -7.54 -2.83 -29.45
N ASN A 173 -6.32 -3.33 -29.68
CA ASN A 173 -5.12 -2.53 -29.58
C ASN A 173 -5.12 -1.43 -30.66
N PRO A 174 -5.14 -0.13 -30.29
CA PRO A 174 -5.22 0.98 -31.23
C PRO A 174 -4.00 1.11 -32.14
N ARG A 175 -2.87 0.52 -31.77
CA ARG A 175 -1.61 0.52 -32.54
C ARG A 175 -1.50 -0.63 -33.52
N THR A 176 -2.51 -1.51 -33.56
CA THR A 176 -2.55 -2.64 -34.50
C THR A 176 -3.25 -2.25 -35.79
N VAL A 177 -2.57 -2.47 -36.93
CA VAL A 177 -3.19 -2.42 -38.26
C VAL A 177 -3.83 -3.76 -38.54
N MET A 178 -5.10 -3.79 -38.91
CA MET A 178 -5.88 -5.01 -39.16
C MET A 178 -5.92 -5.31 -40.64
N LEU A 179 -5.49 -6.52 -41.02
CA LEU A 179 -5.66 -7.08 -42.37
C LEU A 179 -6.78 -8.11 -42.34
N THR A 180 -7.97 -7.67 -42.75
CA THR A 180 -9.17 -8.50 -42.76
C THR A 180 -9.26 -9.31 -44.06
N ILE A 181 -9.16 -10.64 -43.99
CA ILE A 181 -9.17 -11.52 -45.16
C ILE A 181 -10.54 -12.15 -45.31
N VAL A 182 -11.15 -11.96 -46.51
CA VAL A 182 -12.48 -12.38 -46.86
C VAL A 182 -12.46 -13.12 -48.21
N PRO A 183 -13.06 -14.31 -48.34
CA PRO A 183 -13.21 -14.96 -49.65
C PRO A 183 -14.17 -14.15 -50.53
N ALA A 184 -13.79 -13.89 -51.78
CA ALA A 184 -14.61 -13.11 -52.72
C ALA A 184 -15.90 -13.81 -53.17
N ASN A 185 -15.97 -15.12 -53.03
CA ASN A 185 -17.13 -15.95 -53.41
C ASN A 185 -18.18 -16.11 -52.30
N VAL A 186 -18.01 -15.41 -51.15
CA VAL A 186 -18.93 -15.51 -50.02
C VAL A 186 -19.57 -14.12 -49.79
N ASP A 187 -20.82 -14.11 -49.31
CA ASP A 187 -21.49 -12.85 -49.00
C ASP A 187 -20.78 -12.16 -47.83
N ILE A 188 -20.38 -10.92 -48.07
CA ILE A 188 -19.64 -10.07 -47.11
C ILE A 188 -20.44 -9.83 -45.83
N ALA A 189 -21.78 -9.74 -45.95
CA ALA A 189 -22.66 -9.52 -44.81
C ALA A 189 -22.67 -10.70 -43.81
N THR A 190 -22.19 -11.87 -44.19
CA THR A 190 -22.14 -13.08 -43.36
C THR A 190 -20.83 -13.23 -42.60
N GLN A 191 -19.85 -12.38 -42.85
CA GLN A 191 -18.50 -12.47 -42.30
C GLN A 191 -18.42 -11.76 -40.95
N GLU A 192 -18.28 -12.53 -39.87
CA GLU A 192 -18.23 -12.00 -38.48
C GLU A 192 -17.01 -11.09 -38.24
N ILE A 193 -15.90 -11.41 -38.89
CA ILE A 193 -14.68 -10.58 -38.75
C ILE A 193 -14.88 -9.14 -39.20
N LEU A 194 -15.77 -8.88 -40.17
CA LEU A 194 -16.05 -7.53 -40.64
C LEU A 194 -16.90 -6.74 -39.64
N GLU A 195 -17.82 -7.40 -38.93
CA GLU A 195 -18.58 -6.80 -37.86
C GLU A 195 -17.66 -6.43 -36.70
N MET A 196 -16.80 -7.35 -36.25
CA MET A 196 -15.82 -7.10 -35.23
C MET A 196 -14.85 -5.97 -35.60
N ALA A 197 -14.41 -5.89 -36.87
CA ALA A 197 -13.55 -4.81 -37.34
C ALA A 197 -14.26 -3.45 -37.30
N LYS A 198 -15.56 -3.39 -37.70
CA LYS A 198 -16.36 -2.15 -37.62
C LYS A 198 -16.61 -1.69 -36.19
N GLU A 199 -16.75 -2.58 -35.23
CA GLU A 199 -16.91 -2.24 -33.81
C GLU A 199 -15.68 -1.50 -33.25
N VAL A 200 -14.46 -1.93 -33.62
CA VAL A 200 -13.21 -1.38 -33.10
C VAL A 200 -12.59 -0.28 -33.97
N ASP A 201 -12.96 -0.22 -35.26
CA ASP A 201 -12.48 0.76 -36.24
C ASP A 201 -13.59 1.13 -37.24
N PRO A 202 -14.61 1.90 -36.84
CA PRO A 202 -15.76 2.20 -37.67
C PRO A 202 -15.43 2.94 -38.97
N LEU A 203 -14.35 3.74 -38.97
CA LEU A 203 -13.92 4.53 -40.12
C LEU A 203 -12.91 3.79 -41.01
N GLY A 204 -12.43 2.64 -40.61
CA GLY A 204 -11.39 1.88 -41.32
C GLY A 204 -10.07 2.64 -41.47
N GLU A 205 -9.66 3.38 -40.40
CA GLU A 205 -8.40 4.13 -40.40
C GLU A 205 -7.16 3.24 -40.23
N ARG A 206 -7.37 2.04 -39.69
CA ARG A 206 -6.33 1.02 -39.48
C ARG A 206 -6.77 -0.38 -39.96
N THR A 207 -7.79 -0.46 -40.78
CA THR A 207 -8.34 -1.71 -41.30
C THR A 207 -8.23 -1.74 -42.82
N ILE A 208 -7.59 -2.80 -43.35
CA ILE A 208 -7.45 -3.07 -44.77
C ILE A 208 -8.24 -4.34 -45.09
N GLY A 209 -9.09 -4.30 -46.08
CA GLY A 209 -9.78 -5.47 -46.60
C GLY A 209 -8.95 -6.19 -47.70
N VAL A 210 -8.93 -7.52 -47.65
CA VAL A 210 -8.30 -8.33 -48.70
C VAL A 210 -9.27 -9.41 -49.15
N PHE A 211 -9.65 -9.35 -50.41
CA PHE A 211 -10.40 -10.43 -51.03
C PHE A 211 -9.47 -11.52 -51.53
N THR A 212 -9.84 -12.78 -51.27
CA THR A 212 -9.17 -13.97 -51.77
C THR A 212 -10.09 -14.77 -52.66
N LYS A 213 -9.58 -15.75 -53.40
CA LYS A 213 -10.34 -16.68 -54.24
C LYS A 213 -11.25 -16.01 -55.28
N PRO A 214 -10.75 -15.05 -56.10
CA PRO A 214 -11.53 -14.44 -57.16
C PRO A 214 -11.92 -15.43 -58.28
N ASP A 215 -11.22 -16.53 -58.39
CA ASP A 215 -11.44 -17.61 -59.33
C ASP A 215 -12.68 -18.45 -59.01
N LEU A 216 -13.19 -18.38 -57.78
CA LEU A 216 -14.38 -19.08 -57.31
C LEU A 216 -15.65 -18.20 -57.28
N VAL A 217 -15.57 -16.95 -57.76
CA VAL A 217 -16.75 -16.06 -57.85
C VAL A 217 -17.62 -16.45 -58.99
N ASP A 218 -18.94 -16.58 -58.75
CA ASP A 218 -19.93 -16.93 -59.77
C ASP A 218 -20.05 -15.84 -60.83
N ILE A 219 -20.30 -16.25 -62.07
CA ILE A 219 -20.47 -15.37 -63.23
C ILE A 219 -21.67 -14.43 -62.97
N GLY A 220 -21.40 -13.14 -62.97
CA GLY A 220 -22.36 -12.09 -62.65
C GLY A 220 -22.33 -11.53 -61.22
N ALA A 221 -21.67 -12.21 -60.30
CA ALA A 221 -21.46 -11.72 -58.95
C ALA A 221 -20.20 -10.85 -58.78
N GLU A 222 -19.32 -10.82 -59.80
CA GLU A 222 -18.03 -10.09 -59.76
C GLU A 222 -18.20 -8.60 -59.58
N LYS A 223 -19.30 -8.02 -60.06
CA LYS A 223 -19.58 -6.60 -59.99
C LYS A 223 -19.58 -6.06 -58.54
N LYS A 224 -20.15 -6.80 -57.58
CA LYS A 224 -20.16 -6.41 -56.17
C LYS A 224 -18.73 -6.32 -55.59
N VAL A 225 -17.87 -7.27 -55.91
CA VAL A 225 -16.48 -7.28 -55.48
C VAL A 225 -15.71 -6.09 -56.08
N ILE A 226 -15.96 -5.80 -57.36
CA ILE A 226 -15.36 -4.67 -58.08
C ILE A 226 -15.79 -3.33 -57.48
N ASP A 227 -17.09 -3.12 -57.21
CA ASP A 227 -17.62 -1.91 -56.64
C ASP A 227 -17.04 -1.64 -55.22
N LEU A 228 -16.76 -2.70 -54.44
CA LEU A 228 -16.09 -2.58 -53.17
C LEU A 228 -14.59 -2.24 -53.31
N LEU A 229 -13.88 -2.89 -54.23
CA LEU A 229 -12.47 -2.57 -54.57
C LEU A 229 -12.31 -1.14 -55.08
N GLU A 230 -13.27 -0.61 -55.79
CA GLU A 230 -13.30 0.78 -56.28
C GLU A 230 -13.71 1.79 -55.20
N GLY A 231 -14.19 1.31 -54.04
CA GLY A 231 -14.58 2.17 -52.90
C GLY A 231 -15.98 2.76 -53.01
N LYS A 232 -16.83 2.21 -53.89
CA LYS A 232 -18.22 2.73 -54.14
C LYS A 232 -19.18 2.36 -52.99
N GLU A 233 -18.94 1.24 -52.32
CA GLU A 233 -19.82 0.70 -51.26
C GLU A 233 -19.16 0.57 -49.88
N SER A 234 -17.84 0.69 -49.77
CA SER A 234 -17.14 0.51 -48.49
C SER A 234 -16.69 1.85 -47.89
N GLY A 235 -17.08 2.11 -46.64
CA GLY A 235 -16.67 3.30 -45.90
C GLY A 235 -15.28 3.26 -45.32
N TRP A 236 -14.45 2.24 -45.58
CA TRP A 236 -13.11 2.10 -45.00
C TRP A 236 -12.09 2.94 -45.75
N LYS A 237 -11.40 3.81 -45.00
CA LYS A 237 -10.39 4.75 -45.55
C LYS A 237 -9.21 4.02 -46.22
N MET A 238 -8.79 2.87 -45.66
CA MET A 238 -7.70 2.10 -46.22
C MET A 238 -8.14 1.21 -47.41
N GLY A 239 -9.45 1.05 -47.66
CA GLY A 239 -9.99 0.35 -48.83
C GLY A 239 -9.63 -1.12 -48.91
N TRP A 240 -9.74 -1.69 -50.13
CA TRP A 240 -9.64 -3.12 -50.39
C TRP A 240 -8.52 -3.46 -51.39
N SER A 241 -8.00 -4.70 -51.30
CA SER A 241 -7.10 -5.34 -52.29
C SER A 241 -7.63 -6.71 -52.66
N LEU A 242 -7.23 -7.22 -53.80
CA LEU A 242 -7.65 -8.53 -54.31
C LEU A 242 -6.42 -9.41 -54.59
N VAL A 243 -6.37 -10.63 -54.05
CA VAL A 243 -5.30 -11.58 -54.26
C VAL A 243 -5.83 -12.96 -54.67
N ARG A 244 -5.08 -13.69 -55.49
CA ARG A 244 -5.39 -15.06 -55.88
C ARG A 244 -4.40 -16.04 -55.23
N ASN A 245 -4.90 -16.88 -54.33
CA ASN A 245 -4.11 -18.00 -53.80
C ASN A 245 -4.12 -19.19 -54.78
N PRO A 246 -3.06 -20.03 -54.84
CA PRO A 246 -3.06 -21.26 -55.62
C PRO A 246 -4.18 -22.18 -55.18
N GLY A 247 -4.84 -22.81 -56.15
CA GLY A 247 -5.80 -23.91 -55.89
C GLY A 247 -5.08 -25.22 -55.52
N GLN A 248 -5.84 -26.19 -54.99
CA GLN A 248 -5.27 -27.50 -54.62
C GLN A 248 -4.55 -28.17 -55.79
N GLN A 249 -5.09 -28.07 -57.00
CA GLN A 249 -4.46 -28.58 -58.20
C GLN A 249 -3.14 -27.90 -58.55
N ASP A 250 -3.07 -26.57 -58.33
CA ASP A 250 -1.83 -25.79 -58.55
C ASP A 250 -0.73 -26.20 -57.55
N LEU A 251 -1.12 -26.64 -56.34
CA LEU A 251 -0.19 -27.10 -55.29
C LEU A 251 0.32 -28.54 -55.58
N ASP A 252 -0.54 -29.42 -56.09
CA ASP A 252 -0.22 -30.79 -56.38
C ASP A 252 0.71 -30.94 -57.62
N ASP A 253 0.58 -30.05 -58.61
CA ASP A 253 1.41 -30.01 -59.81
C ASP A 253 2.85 -29.49 -59.58
N GLY A 254 3.14 -28.85 -58.43
CA GLY A 254 4.48 -28.50 -57.92
C GLY A 254 5.42 -27.67 -58.84
N LYS A 255 4.95 -27.22 -59.99
CA LYS A 255 5.78 -26.62 -61.06
C LYS A 255 5.44 -25.20 -61.46
N GLN A 256 4.37 -24.56 -60.91
CA GLN A 256 4.06 -23.19 -61.27
C GLN A 256 4.53 -22.20 -60.19
N ASP A 257 5.34 -21.23 -60.64
CA ASP A 257 5.67 -20.04 -59.86
C ASP A 257 4.36 -19.31 -59.51
N ARG A 258 4.03 -19.25 -58.24
CA ARG A 258 2.78 -18.67 -57.68
C ARG A 258 2.53 -17.28 -58.24
N ASP A 259 3.56 -16.43 -58.21
CA ASP A 259 3.45 -15.02 -58.60
C ASP A 259 3.14 -14.88 -60.08
N LYS A 260 3.73 -15.72 -60.93
CA LYS A 260 3.45 -15.76 -62.38
C LYS A 260 2.06 -16.29 -62.69
N SER A 261 1.54 -17.24 -61.91
CA SER A 261 0.19 -17.76 -62.08
C SER A 261 -0.87 -16.70 -61.70
N GLU A 262 -0.65 -15.97 -60.61
CA GLU A 262 -1.51 -14.86 -60.17
C GLU A 262 -1.50 -13.70 -61.19
N GLU A 263 -0.32 -13.29 -61.65
CA GLU A 263 -0.17 -12.22 -62.63
C GLU A 263 -0.85 -12.55 -63.97
N ARG A 264 -0.72 -13.81 -64.40
CA ARG A 264 -1.40 -14.27 -65.62
C ARG A 264 -2.92 -14.23 -65.45
N PHE A 265 -3.45 -14.62 -64.30
CA PHE A 265 -4.88 -14.58 -64.01
C PHE A 265 -5.42 -13.15 -64.11
N PHE A 266 -4.81 -12.18 -63.43
CA PHE A 266 -5.27 -10.79 -63.45
C PHE A 266 -5.07 -10.09 -64.80
N ARG A 267 -4.15 -10.52 -65.64
CA ARG A 267 -3.96 -9.98 -67.01
C ARG A 267 -4.95 -10.54 -68.05
N SER A 268 -5.39 -11.80 -67.90
CA SER A 268 -6.13 -12.49 -68.93
C SER A 268 -7.62 -12.66 -68.65
N LYS A 269 -8.05 -12.70 -67.39
CA LYS A 269 -9.43 -13.06 -67.05
C LYS A 269 -10.30 -11.82 -66.85
N PHE A 270 -11.33 -11.66 -67.72
CA PHE A 270 -12.40 -10.65 -67.55
C PHE A 270 -13.33 -11.09 -66.40
N PRO A 271 -13.84 -10.15 -65.53
CA PRO A 271 -13.60 -8.69 -65.51
C PRO A 271 -12.40 -8.24 -64.67
N TRP A 272 -11.65 -9.16 -64.05
CA TRP A 272 -10.54 -8.86 -63.15
C TRP A 272 -9.39 -8.09 -63.81
N ASN A 273 -9.24 -8.23 -65.14
CA ASN A 273 -8.25 -7.51 -65.93
C ASN A 273 -8.55 -6.02 -66.14
N THR A 274 -9.71 -5.53 -65.69
CA THR A 274 -10.08 -4.10 -65.75
C THR A 274 -9.70 -3.32 -64.49
N LEU A 275 -9.27 -4.03 -63.47
CA LEU A 275 -8.89 -3.41 -62.19
C LEU A 275 -7.52 -2.75 -62.24
N ASP A 276 -7.33 -1.72 -61.42
CA ASP A 276 -6.05 -1.04 -61.26
C ASP A 276 -4.99 -2.01 -60.72
N ALA A 277 -3.80 -2.00 -61.30
CA ALA A 277 -2.72 -2.90 -60.95
C ALA A 277 -2.20 -2.74 -59.51
N ASP A 278 -2.42 -1.60 -58.85
CA ASP A 278 -2.09 -1.32 -57.48
C ASP A 278 -3.06 -1.97 -56.45
N LYS A 279 -4.24 -2.43 -56.89
CA LYS A 279 -5.24 -3.10 -56.06
C LYS A 279 -5.23 -4.62 -56.15
N VAL A 280 -4.49 -5.18 -57.11
CA VAL A 280 -4.50 -6.62 -57.38
C VAL A 280 -3.15 -7.26 -57.28
N GLY A 281 -3.13 -8.47 -56.73
CA GLY A 281 -1.94 -9.30 -56.57
C GLY A 281 -1.14 -9.08 -55.28
N VAL A 282 -0.42 -10.13 -54.94
CA VAL A 282 0.36 -10.21 -53.68
C VAL A 282 1.47 -9.14 -53.61
N ASN A 283 2.14 -8.89 -54.76
CA ASN A 283 3.23 -7.90 -54.77
C ASN A 283 2.74 -6.47 -54.53
N SER A 284 1.60 -6.13 -55.08
CA SER A 284 0.92 -4.83 -54.84
C SER A 284 0.44 -4.72 -53.40
N LEU A 285 -0.16 -5.75 -52.85
CA LEU A 285 -0.56 -5.81 -51.45
C LEU A 285 0.64 -5.62 -50.51
N ARG A 286 1.78 -6.30 -50.76
CA ARG A 286 3.00 -6.20 -49.97
C ARG A 286 3.53 -4.76 -49.93
N ALA A 287 3.64 -4.12 -51.09
CA ALA A 287 4.11 -2.73 -51.19
C ALA A 287 3.18 -1.78 -50.40
N ARG A 288 1.89 -1.96 -50.51
CA ARG A 288 0.87 -1.18 -49.81
C ARG A 288 0.92 -1.39 -48.29
N LEU A 289 1.06 -2.63 -47.83
CA LEU A 289 1.21 -2.93 -46.38
C LEU A 289 2.46 -2.29 -45.78
N GLN A 290 3.58 -2.28 -46.51
CA GLN A 290 4.80 -1.60 -46.06
C GLN A 290 4.61 -0.10 -45.92
N GLU A 291 3.94 0.55 -46.86
CA GLU A 291 3.63 1.98 -46.82
C GLU A 291 2.72 2.31 -45.66
N ILE A 292 1.64 1.54 -45.49
CA ILE A 292 0.68 1.76 -44.40
C ILE A 292 1.33 1.52 -43.04
N LEU A 293 2.08 0.43 -42.88
CA LEU A 293 2.79 0.14 -41.62
C LEU A 293 3.82 1.24 -41.30
N THR A 294 4.58 1.69 -42.30
CA THR A 294 5.54 2.79 -42.10
C THR A 294 4.86 4.09 -41.68
N THR A 295 3.75 4.43 -42.31
CA THR A 295 2.97 5.63 -41.96
C THR A 295 2.37 5.54 -40.58
N HIS A 296 1.82 4.39 -40.24
CA HIS A 296 1.26 4.11 -38.93
C HIS A 296 2.34 4.16 -37.82
N ILE A 297 3.49 3.56 -38.05
CA ILE A 297 4.65 3.63 -37.14
C ILE A 297 5.08 5.08 -36.91
N ARG A 298 5.20 5.90 -37.97
CA ARG A 298 5.55 7.32 -37.85
C ARG A 298 4.59 8.08 -36.98
N ARG A 299 3.32 7.79 -37.11
CA ARG A 299 2.26 8.42 -36.30
C ARG A 299 2.33 8.00 -34.84
N GLU A 300 2.51 6.72 -34.55
CA GLU A 300 2.44 6.16 -33.20
C GLU A 300 3.79 6.24 -32.43
N PHE A 301 4.91 6.32 -33.13
CA PHE A 301 6.24 6.32 -32.48
C PHE A 301 6.45 7.41 -31.41
N PRO A 302 5.98 8.66 -31.59
CA PRO A 302 6.08 9.67 -30.54
C PRO A 302 5.33 9.27 -29.26
N HIS A 303 4.16 8.62 -29.40
CA HIS A 303 3.35 8.13 -28.29
C HIS A 303 4.07 6.99 -27.56
N VAL A 304 4.59 6.02 -28.30
CA VAL A 304 5.44 4.92 -27.76
C VAL A 304 6.63 5.47 -27.00
N LYS A 305 7.37 6.43 -27.57
CA LYS A 305 8.52 7.07 -26.91
C LYS A 305 8.12 7.75 -25.59
N SER A 306 7.01 8.47 -25.60
CA SER A 306 6.48 9.14 -24.38
C SER A 306 6.13 8.12 -23.29
N GLU A 307 5.48 7.02 -23.67
CA GLU A 307 5.07 5.96 -22.76
C GLU A 307 6.28 5.22 -22.16
N ILE A 308 7.26 4.88 -22.99
CA ILE A 308 8.54 4.32 -22.52
C ILE A 308 9.19 5.25 -21.49
N SER A 309 9.26 6.55 -21.80
CA SER A 309 9.87 7.54 -20.89
C SER A 309 9.12 7.65 -19.57
N LYS A 310 7.80 7.61 -19.58
CA LYS A 310 6.97 7.63 -18.36
C LYS A 310 7.16 6.35 -17.53
N THR A 311 7.07 5.20 -18.18
CA THR A 311 7.23 3.90 -17.51
C THR A 311 8.64 3.76 -16.93
N PHE A 312 9.67 4.20 -17.68
CA PHE A 312 11.04 4.21 -17.20
C PHE A 312 11.22 5.13 -15.99
N ALA A 313 10.65 6.35 -16.03
CA ALA A 313 10.72 7.27 -14.90
C ALA A 313 10.04 6.68 -13.64
N LEU A 314 8.86 6.08 -13.79
CA LEU A 314 8.15 5.43 -12.69
C LEU A 314 8.93 4.24 -12.11
N LYS A 315 9.50 3.39 -12.98
CA LYS A 315 10.32 2.24 -12.53
C LYS A 315 11.62 2.69 -11.89
N LYS A 316 12.23 3.76 -12.41
CA LYS A 316 13.44 4.36 -11.84
C LYS A 316 13.15 4.97 -10.46
N GLU A 317 12.07 5.72 -10.32
CA GLU A 317 11.63 6.27 -9.03
C GLU A 317 11.33 5.16 -8.01
N ALA A 318 10.64 4.09 -8.45
CA ALA A 318 10.39 2.93 -7.60
C ALA A 318 11.71 2.24 -7.18
N LEU A 319 12.68 2.10 -8.10
CA LEU A 319 13.99 1.53 -7.79
C LEU A 319 14.79 2.43 -6.83
N GLU A 320 14.78 3.75 -7.06
CA GLU A 320 15.44 4.71 -6.17
C GLU A 320 14.81 4.71 -4.76
N SER A 321 13.49 4.49 -4.65
CA SER A 321 12.79 4.37 -3.37
C SER A 321 13.17 3.11 -2.58
N LEU A 322 13.61 2.05 -3.24
CA LEU A 322 14.11 0.83 -2.59
C LEU A 322 15.51 1.02 -1.99
N GLY A 323 16.22 2.08 -2.44
CA GLY A 323 17.57 2.39 -1.98
C GLY A 323 18.65 1.49 -2.60
N PRO A 324 19.90 1.57 -2.08
CA PRO A 324 21.02 0.78 -2.58
C PRO A 324 20.85 -0.71 -2.26
N GLU A 325 21.41 -1.56 -3.11
CA GLU A 325 21.44 -3.02 -2.96
C GLU A 325 22.03 -3.47 -1.62
N ARG A 326 21.36 -4.42 -0.95
CA ARG A 326 21.68 -4.88 0.41
C ARG A 326 22.12 -6.36 0.42
N ASP A 327 23.04 -6.69 -0.45
CA ASP A 327 23.56 -8.04 -0.66
C ASP A 327 24.60 -8.51 0.39
N SER A 328 25.29 -7.56 1.06
CA SER A 328 26.34 -7.81 2.03
C SER A 328 25.96 -7.36 3.44
N ALA A 329 26.59 -8.00 4.47
CA ALA A 329 26.37 -7.61 5.87
C ALA A 329 26.76 -6.15 6.14
N ASP A 330 27.72 -5.60 5.39
CA ASP A 330 28.13 -4.21 5.55
C ASP A 330 27.11 -3.24 4.93
N SER A 331 26.53 -3.56 3.76
CA SER A 331 25.46 -2.76 3.15
C SER A 331 24.18 -2.82 3.99
N GLN A 332 23.83 -3.98 4.55
CA GLN A 332 22.72 -4.17 5.47
C GLN A 332 22.90 -3.35 6.75
N ARG A 333 24.11 -3.40 7.33
CA ARG A 333 24.46 -2.62 8.52
C ARG A 333 24.37 -1.11 8.25
N LYS A 334 24.91 -0.66 7.13
CA LYS A 334 24.85 0.75 6.74
C LYS A 334 23.40 1.23 6.61
N TYR A 335 22.57 0.46 5.92
CA TYR A 335 21.14 0.77 5.76
C TYR A 335 20.42 0.92 7.11
N LEU A 336 20.65 0.01 8.05
CA LEU A 336 20.07 0.10 9.40
C LEU A 336 20.63 1.29 10.19
N LEU A 337 21.91 1.61 10.03
CA LEU A 337 22.51 2.78 10.66
C LEU A 337 21.93 4.10 10.14
N ASP A 338 21.61 4.19 8.85
CA ASP A 338 20.98 5.36 8.27
C ASP A 338 19.58 5.56 8.86
N ILE A 339 18.76 4.50 8.94
CA ILE A 339 17.44 4.53 9.59
C ILE A 339 17.55 4.97 11.05
N ILE A 340 18.50 4.39 11.80
CA ILE A 340 18.70 4.74 13.21
C ILE A 340 19.13 6.18 13.39
N THR A 341 20.01 6.67 12.55
CA THR A 341 20.48 8.06 12.64
C THR A 341 19.33 9.02 12.44
N GLU A 342 18.49 8.79 11.45
CA GLU A 342 17.29 9.58 11.22
C GLU A 342 16.28 9.47 12.36
N PHE A 343 16.05 8.25 12.89
CA PHE A 343 15.21 8.04 14.07
C PHE A 343 15.70 8.85 15.27
N GLN A 344 16.99 8.78 15.59
CA GLN A 344 17.58 9.50 16.73
C GLN A 344 17.50 11.02 16.54
N GLN A 345 17.64 11.49 15.30
CA GLN A 345 17.49 12.91 14.99
C GLN A 345 16.05 13.38 15.26
N ILE A 346 15.05 12.66 14.74
CA ILE A 346 13.63 12.98 14.96
C ILE A 346 13.28 12.87 16.45
N ALA A 347 13.75 11.83 17.13
CA ALA A 347 13.53 11.67 18.56
C ALA A 347 14.13 12.84 19.37
N SER A 348 15.33 13.29 19.03
CA SER A 348 15.97 14.46 19.66
C SER A 348 15.15 15.72 19.46
N LEU A 349 14.69 16.01 18.24
CA LEU A 349 13.83 17.16 17.93
C LEU A 349 12.51 17.09 18.71
N ALA A 350 11.89 15.90 18.78
CA ALA A 350 10.65 15.68 19.50
C ALA A 350 10.78 15.96 21.01
N LEU A 351 11.94 15.65 21.60
CA LEU A 351 12.19 15.83 23.03
C LEU A 351 12.51 17.29 23.42
N VAL A 352 13.11 18.06 22.51
CA VAL A 352 13.37 19.50 22.73
C VAL A 352 12.25 20.40 22.22
N SER A 353 11.14 19.80 21.75
CA SER A 353 9.97 20.50 21.18
C SER A 353 10.29 21.35 19.94
N ASP A 354 11.34 21.00 19.19
CA ASP A 354 11.67 21.63 17.92
C ASP A 354 10.91 20.95 16.77
N TYR A 355 9.64 21.28 16.65
CA TYR A 355 8.76 20.68 15.65
C TYR A 355 8.90 21.28 14.26
N GLY A 356 9.61 22.41 14.11
CA GLY A 356 9.95 22.98 12.80
C GLY A 356 11.08 22.24 12.09
N GLY A 357 11.87 21.45 12.80
CA GLY A 357 13.04 20.75 12.25
C GLY A 357 12.73 19.55 11.36
N ASN A 358 11.49 19.03 11.36
CA ASN A 358 11.09 17.91 10.50
C ASN A 358 9.58 17.93 10.22
N HIS A 359 9.20 17.72 8.95
CA HIS A 359 7.82 17.73 8.47
C HIS A 359 6.91 16.63 9.05
N ILE A 360 7.47 15.60 9.67
CA ILE A 360 6.69 14.53 10.32
C ILE A 360 5.77 15.09 11.41
N PHE A 361 6.21 16.12 12.13
CA PHE A 361 5.45 16.73 13.22
C PHE A 361 4.19 17.47 12.75
N ASP A 362 4.16 17.89 11.49
CA ASP A 362 2.98 18.51 10.87
C ASP A 362 2.00 17.46 10.35
N ARG A 363 2.53 16.38 9.77
CA ARG A 363 1.71 15.28 9.21
C ARG A 363 1.09 14.40 10.29
N GLU A 364 1.84 14.17 11.38
CA GLU A 364 1.47 13.23 12.45
C GLU A 364 1.57 13.92 13.81
N PRO A 365 0.51 14.61 14.28
CA PRO A 365 0.52 15.31 15.57
C PRO A 365 0.87 14.42 16.77
N SER A 366 0.61 13.12 16.68
CA SER A 366 0.98 12.12 17.70
C SER A 366 2.49 11.94 17.88
N THR A 367 3.31 12.53 17.02
CA THR A 367 4.78 12.54 17.13
C THR A 367 5.33 13.72 17.93
N LYS A 368 4.49 14.69 18.34
CA LYS A 368 4.89 15.83 19.22
C LYS A 368 5.04 15.36 20.67
N LEU A 369 6.00 14.47 20.90
CA LEU A 369 6.11 13.66 22.11
C LEU A 369 6.23 14.51 23.38
N ALA A 370 7.12 15.48 23.42
CA ALA A 370 7.32 16.31 24.62
C ALA A 370 6.02 17.04 25.03
N THR A 371 5.30 17.63 24.07
CA THR A 371 4.03 18.31 24.33
C THR A 371 2.97 17.35 24.88
N ILE A 372 2.87 16.13 24.29
CA ILE A 372 1.91 15.12 24.76
C ILE A 372 2.22 14.71 26.20
N LEU A 373 3.48 14.48 26.53
CA LEU A 373 3.89 14.06 27.86
C LEU A 373 3.69 15.17 28.91
N VAL A 374 3.97 16.43 28.57
CA VAL A 374 3.73 17.57 29.45
C VAL A 374 2.23 17.73 29.73
N ASN A 375 1.41 17.76 28.70
CA ASN A 375 -0.04 17.85 28.87
C ASN A 375 -0.60 16.68 29.70
N ARG A 376 -0.02 15.49 29.56
CA ARG A 376 -0.44 14.34 30.36
C ARG A 376 -0.02 14.44 31.81
N ASN A 377 1.14 15.02 32.12
CA ASN A 377 1.57 15.33 33.49
C ASN A 377 0.61 16.34 34.15
N ASP A 378 0.22 17.38 33.42
CA ASP A 378 -0.72 18.39 33.92
C ASP A 378 -2.08 17.77 34.22
N MET A 379 -2.64 16.98 33.26
CA MET A 379 -3.88 16.23 33.49
C MET A 379 -3.79 15.28 34.69
N PHE A 380 -2.65 14.61 34.88
CA PHE A 380 -2.44 13.73 36.02
C PHE A 380 -2.46 14.52 37.34
N SER A 381 -1.79 15.67 37.39
CA SER A 381 -1.80 16.54 38.55
C SER A 381 -3.21 17.01 38.90
N GLU A 382 -4.00 17.45 37.92
CA GLU A 382 -5.39 17.86 38.08
C GLU A 382 -6.28 16.70 38.51
N ASN A 383 -6.16 15.56 37.88
CA ASN A 383 -6.91 14.36 38.24
C ASN A 383 -6.59 13.89 39.67
N MET A 384 -5.32 13.94 40.07
CA MET A 384 -4.94 13.60 41.44
C MET A 384 -5.47 14.63 42.46
N GLU A 385 -5.59 15.87 42.07
CA GLU A 385 -6.17 16.91 42.90
C GLU A 385 -7.67 16.70 43.09
N ARG A 386 -8.37 16.48 41.97
CA ARG A 386 -9.82 16.38 41.96
C ARG A 386 -10.32 15.00 42.40
N TRP A 387 -9.66 13.90 42.03
CA TRP A 387 -10.15 12.52 42.18
C TRP A 387 -9.29 11.61 43.04
N GLY A 388 -8.13 12.11 43.51
CA GLY A 388 -7.18 11.30 44.27
C GLY A 388 -7.64 10.90 45.65
N ASN A 389 -8.53 11.69 46.28
CA ASN A 389 -9.06 11.48 47.61
C ASN A 389 -10.33 10.62 47.55
N GLU A 390 -10.47 9.66 48.47
CA GLU A 390 -11.66 8.85 48.66
C GLU A 390 -12.82 9.67 49.18
N TYR A 391 -12.61 10.43 50.30
CA TYR A 391 -13.60 11.29 50.92
C TYR A 391 -13.23 12.77 50.72
N ILE A 392 -14.24 13.61 50.47
CA ILE A 392 -14.04 15.05 50.26
C ILE A 392 -13.73 15.70 51.61
N PHE A 393 -12.64 16.48 51.65
CA PHE A 393 -12.26 17.25 52.84
C PHE A 393 -13.28 18.35 53.16
N ALA A 394 -13.70 18.44 54.44
CA ALA A 394 -14.62 19.47 54.86
C ALA A 394 -13.97 20.88 54.73
N SER A 395 -14.76 21.84 54.22
CA SER A 395 -14.42 23.27 54.25
C SER A 395 -14.70 23.84 55.66
N VAL A 396 -13.88 24.75 56.12
CA VAL A 396 -14.12 25.53 57.32
C VAL A 396 -15.01 26.70 56.89
N ASP A 397 -16.24 26.71 57.37
CA ASP A 397 -17.24 27.77 57.17
C ASP A 397 -17.63 28.05 55.73
N GLY A 398 -18.58 27.31 55.17
CA GLY A 398 -19.44 27.72 54.07
C GLY A 398 -18.82 28.37 52.80
N GLU A 399 -17.53 28.64 52.82
CA GLU A 399 -16.79 29.09 51.65
C GLU A 399 -16.23 27.90 50.93
N GLU A 400 -16.68 27.78 49.72
CA GLU A 400 -16.18 26.83 48.74
C GLU A 400 -14.66 26.95 48.59
N VAL A 401 -13.99 25.83 48.55
CA VAL A 401 -12.54 25.80 48.33
C VAL A 401 -12.26 26.26 46.88
N GLU A 402 -12.15 27.57 46.74
CA GLU A 402 -11.46 28.16 45.58
C GLU A 402 -9.96 28.09 45.82
N GLU A 403 -9.29 27.08 45.28
CA GLU A 403 -7.92 27.22 44.85
C GLU A 403 -7.89 26.89 43.33
N GLY A 404 -8.03 27.97 42.55
CA GLY A 404 -7.49 27.95 41.18
C GLY A 404 -8.45 27.71 40.00
N TYR A 405 -9.68 28.22 40.07
CA TYR A 405 -10.45 28.45 38.84
C TYR A 405 -10.94 29.90 38.80
N GLU A 406 -10.47 30.69 37.82
CA GLU A 406 -11.11 31.92 37.38
C GLU A 406 -12.47 31.53 36.78
N GLU A 407 -13.55 31.75 37.55
CA GLU A 407 -14.92 31.67 37.02
C GLU A 407 -15.12 32.80 36.03
N LYS A 408 -15.43 32.45 34.79
CA LYS A 408 -16.15 33.38 33.91
C LYS A 408 -17.58 33.50 34.43
N ASP A 409 -17.90 34.75 34.78
CA ASP A 409 -19.26 35.20 35.18
C ASP A 409 -20.40 34.49 34.44
N THR A 410 -21.26 33.81 35.20
CA THR A 410 -22.70 33.70 34.90
C THR A 410 -23.49 33.46 36.18
N ASN A 411 -24.18 34.52 36.60
CA ASN A 411 -25.45 34.65 37.35
C ASN A 411 -25.98 33.53 38.27
N GLU A 412 -26.12 33.92 39.53
CA GLU A 412 -27.18 33.60 40.53
C GLU A 412 -28.21 32.53 40.15
N ASP A 413 -28.19 31.36 40.83
CA ASP A 413 -29.28 30.86 41.69
C ASP A 413 -28.86 29.56 42.39
N GLY A 414 -29.39 29.41 43.62
CA GLY A 414 -28.92 28.42 44.57
C GLY A 414 -29.20 26.96 44.22
N GLY A 415 -28.26 26.12 44.53
CA GLY A 415 -28.30 24.68 44.45
C GLY A 415 -27.21 24.14 43.50
N LYS A 416 -25.99 23.85 44.02
CA LYS A 416 -24.97 23.20 43.18
C LYS A 416 -25.42 21.81 42.81
N ASP A 417 -26.00 21.70 41.63
CA ASP A 417 -26.13 20.40 40.95
C ASP A 417 -24.73 19.93 40.55
N VAL A 418 -24.30 18.81 41.13
CA VAL A 418 -23.09 18.08 40.72
C VAL A 418 -23.19 17.85 39.23
N SER A 419 -22.18 18.32 38.45
CA SER A 419 -22.20 18.18 36.99
C SER A 419 -22.45 16.70 36.59
N GLU A 420 -23.11 16.47 35.46
CA GLU A 420 -23.37 15.13 34.97
C GLU A 420 -22.09 14.30 34.85
N GLU A 421 -20.97 14.93 34.48
CA GLU A 421 -19.62 14.30 34.43
C GLU A 421 -19.14 13.86 35.81
N GLU A 422 -19.50 14.57 36.89
CA GLU A 422 -19.14 14.16 38.25
C GLU A 422 -19.96 13.00 38.76
N LYS A 423 -21.19 12.79 38.23
CA LYS A 423 -22.05 11.63 38.54
C LYS A 423 -21.60 10.36 37.81
N GLU A 424 -21.03 10.49 36.61
CA GLU A 424 -20.53 9.35 35.82
C GLU A 424 -19.17 8.84 36.31
N GLY A 425 -18.35 9.67 36.88
CA GLY A 425 -17.00 9.36 37.35
C GLY A 425 -15.92 9.60 36.29
N LEU A 426 -14.68 9.73 36.72
CA LEU A 426 -13.53 9.95 35.85
C LEU A 426 -13.05 8.65 35.22
N ARG A 427 -13.01 8.59 33.90
CA ARG A 427 -12.29 7.55 33.18
C ARG A 427 -10.78 7.86 33.25
N THR A 428 -9.99 6.95 33.82
CA THR A 428 -8.59 7.19 34.17
C THR A 428 -7.66 7.22 32.98
N ARG A 429 -8.04 6.57 31.83
CA ARG A 429 -7.24 6.52 30.61
C ARG A 429 -7.92 7.23 29.44
N SER A 430 -7.14 7.98 28.67
CA SER A 430 -7.60 8.72 27.51
C SER A 430 -7.07 8.17 26.17
N MET A 431 -5.94 7.47 26.18
CA MET A 431 -5.33 6.92 24.97
C MET A 431 -5.82 5.51 24.67
N LYS A 432 -5.91 5.19 23.35
CA LYS A 432 -6.18 3.83 22.89
C LYS A 432 -4.92 2.98 23.02
N ASP A 433 -5.09 1.73 23.40
CA ASP A 433 -3.99 0.79 23.51
C ASP A 433 -3.43 0.47 22.12
N PRO A 434 -2.12 0.63 21.91
CA PRO A 434 -1.48 0.15 20.71
C PRO A 434 -1.38 -1.37 20.72
N THR A 435 -1.39 -1.97 19.55
CA THR A 435 -1.28 -3.43 19.38
C THR A 435 -0.01 -3.97 20.05
N GLY A 436 -0.11 -5.03 20.81
CA GLY A 436 1.03 -5.73 21.43
C GLY A 436 1.42 -5.26 22.83
N LEU A 437 0.64 -4.37 23.46
CA LEU A 437 0.85 -3.92 24.85
C LEU A 437 -0.25 -4.39 25.83
N ASP A 438 -1.23 -5.16 25.37
CA ASP A 438 -2.43 -5.54 26.14
C ASP A 438 -2.09 -6.24 27.47
N ASP A 439 -1.03 -7.03 27.51
CA ASP A 439 -0.60 -7.80 28.70
C ASP A 439 0.12 -6.94 29.76
N ILE A 440 0.58 -5.74 29.39
CA ILE A 440 1.43 -4.92 30.26
C ILE A 440 0.65 -3.73 30.83
N LEU A 441 -0.15 -3.11 29.99
CA LEU A 441 -0.86 -1.89 30.37
C LEU A 441 -1.88 -2.17 31.45
N PHE A 442 -1.97 -1.24 32.41
CA PHE A 442 -3.01 -1.32 33.44
C PHE A 442 -4.38 -1.15 32.79
N GLN A 443 -5.34 -1.99 33.18
CA GLN A 443 -6.67 -1.92 32.60
C GLN A 443 -7.37 -0.62 33.01
N PRO A 444 -7.97 0.12 32.06
CA PRO A 444 -8.61 1.39 32.36
C PRO A 444 -9.77 1.19 33.34
N THR A 445 -9.80 2.04 34.36
CA THR A 445 -10.82 2.02 35.39
C THR A 445 -11.64 3.32 35.37
N THR A 446 -12.78 3.31 36.07
CA THR A 446 -13.55 4.53 36.31
C THR A 446 -13.52 4.81 37.79
N VAL A 447 -12.92 5.94 38.18
CA VAL A 447 -12.87 6.41 39.55
C VAL A 447 -14.17 7.14 39.85
N LYS A 448 -14.86 6.70 40.89
CA LYS A 448 -16.07 7.35 41.40
C LYS A 448 -15.81 7.86 42.81
N ARG A 449 -16.44 8.96 43.16
CA ARG A 449 -16.40 9.52 44.54
C ARG A 449 -17.63 9.11 45.32
N ASP A 450 -17.46 8.88 46.62
CA ASP A 450 -18.54 8.81 47.55
C ASP A 450 -18.91 10.23 48.02
N PHE A 451 -19.97 10.78 47.45
CA PHE A 451 -20.52 12.09 47.84
C PHE A 451 -21.45 12.00 49.08
N GLN A 452 -21.82 10.82 49.53
CA GLN A 452 -22.79 10.63 50.60
C GLN A 452 -22.16 10.62 51.99
N THR A 453 -20.92 10.09 52.08
CA THR A 453 -20.25 9.96 53.38
C THR A 453 -19.39 11.17 53.69
N HIS A 454 -19.78 11.93 54.68
CA HIS A 454 -18.99 13.10 55.13
C HIS A 454 -17.70 12.62 55.80
N ILE A 455 -16.53 13.22 55.47
CA ILE A 455 -15.21 12.81 55.98
C ILE A 455 -15.14 12.81 57.52
N LEU A 456 -15.78 13.78 58.17
CA LEU A 456 -15.80 13.87 59.66
C LEU A 456 -16.60 12.70 60.28
N THR A 457 -17.66 12.27 59.65
CA THR A 457 -18.46 11.09 60.08
C THR A 457 -17.61 9.83 59.99
N TRP A 458 -16.97 9.63 58.84
CA TRP A 458 -16.06 8.52 58.63
C TRP A 458 -14.86 8.53 59.61
N LEU A 459 -14.20 9.66 59.82
CA LEU A 459 -13.14 9.79 60.82
C LEU A 459 -13.63 9.48 62.23
N GLY A 460 -14.86 9.89 62.55
CA GLY A 460 -15.49 9.61 63.84
C GLY A 460 -15.75 8.12 64.06
N GLU A 461 -16.18 7.40 63.02
CA GLU A 461 -16.39 5.94 63.08
C GLU A 461 -15.09 5.20 63.34
N ILE A 462 -14.04 5.53 62.55
CA ILE A 462 -12.73 4.89 62.71
C ILE A 462 -12.12 5.24 64.09
N PHE A 463 -12.23 6.50 64.53
CA PHE A 463 -11.72 6.91 65.83
C PHE A 463 -12.38 6.14 66.97
N ARG A 464 -13.73 5.97 66.94
CA ARG A 464 -14.44 5.19 67.94
C ARG A 464 -14.03 3.73 67.96
N GLY A 465 -13.74 3.14 66.74
CA GLY A 465 -13.30 1.76 66.61
C GLY A 465 -11.85 1.48 67.05
N CYS A 466 -11.00 2.53 67.12
CA CYS A 466 -9.59 2.42 67.51
C CYS A 466 -9.21 3.10 68.81
N ARG A 467 -10.21 3.53 69.63
CA ARG A 467 -10.02 4.25 70.86
C ARG A 467 -9.38 3.37 71.94
N GLY A 468 -8.22 3.80 72.46
CA GLY A 468 -7.54 3.16 73.57
C GLY A 468 -7.98 3.71 74.94
N PHE A 469 -7.36 3.18 76.01
CA PHE A 469 -7.69 3.58 77.41
C PHE A 469 -7.08 4.97 77.79
N GLU A 470 -6.10 5.46 77.00
CA GLU A 470 -5.42 6.74 77.34
C GLU A 470 -6.20 7.93 76.83
N ILE A 471 -6.40 8.92 77.74
CA ILE A 471 -7.14 10.16 77.44
C ILE A 471 -6.31 11.02 76.47
N GLY A 472 -6.88 11.32 75.31
CA GLY A 472 -6.29 12.25 74.35
C GLY A 472 -5.15 11.70 73.48
N ALA A 473 -4.75 10.43 73.68
CA ALA A 473 -3.76 9.78 72.82
C ALA A 473 -4.43 8.93 71.74
N PHE A 474 -4.02 9.09 70.50
CA PHE A 474 -4.40 8.14 69.43
C PHE A 474 -3.17 7.39 68.99
N ASN A 475 -3.38 6.14 68.63
CA ASN A 475 -2.32 5.24 68.16
C ASN A 475 -1.62 5.85 66.94
N PRO A 476 -0.26 5.98 66.91
CA PRO A 476 0.48 6.50 65.77
C PRO A 476 0.18 5.77 64.44
N GLY A 477 -0.16 4.48 64.50
CA GLY A 477 -0.57 3.68 63.31
C GLY A 477 -1.94 4.09 62.73
N PHE A 478 -2.74 4.85 63.48
CA PHE A 478 -4.04 5.29 63.01
C PHE A 478 -3.96 6.24 61.82
N LEU A 479 -3.05 7.20 61.84
CA LEU A 479 -2.86 8.14 60.74
C LEU A 479 -2.42 7.44 59.47
N SER A 480 -1.57 6.41 59.54
CA SER A 480 -1.16 5.60 58.38
C SER A 480 -2.38 4.89 57.74
N THR A 481 -3.26 4.32 58.56
CA THR A 481 -4.46 3.64 58.08
C THR A 481 -5.42 4.60 57.36
N ILE A 482 -5.64 5.80 57.95
CA ILE A 482 -6.49 6.82 57.36
C ILE A 482 -5.92 7.32 56.02
N ILE A 483 -4.60 7.62 55.97
CA ILE A 483 -3.95 8.08 54.74
C ILE A 483 -4.03 7.02 53.66
N LYS A 484 -3.77 5.76 54.02
CA LYS A 484 -3.85 4.65 53.07
C LYS A 484 -5.22 4.52 52.42
N LYS A 485 -6.31 4.69 53.23
CA LYS A 485 -7.67 4.65 52.74
C LYS A 485 -8.03 5.88 51.93
N GLN A 486 -7.67 7.10 52.44
CA GLN A 486 -7.90 8.37 51.72
C GLN A 486 -7.19 8.46 50.37
N SER A 487 -6.07 7.76 50.21
CA SER A 487 -5.30 7.69 48.96
C SER A 487 -5.58 6.43 48.11
N ALA A 488 -6.74 5.80 48.30
CA ALA A 488 -7.08 4.54 47.55
C ALA A 488 -6.99 4.71 46.03
N ASN A 489 -7.48 5.84 45.52
CA ASN A 489 -7.54 6.14 44.09
C ASN A 489 -6.16 6.48 43.46
N TRP A 490 -5.09 6.68 44.26
CA TRP A 490 -3.77 7.00 43.71
C TRP A 490 -3.20 5.92 42.83
N GLU A 491 -3.52 4.65 43.13
CA GLU A 491 -3.01 3.51 42.38
C GLU A 491 -3.50 3.52 40.93
N CYS A 492 -4.82 3.51 40.73
CA CYS A 492 -5.42 3.49 39.41
C CYS A 492 -5.05 4.76 38.61
N LEU A 493 -5.13 5.95 39.22
CA LEU A 493 -4.78 7.21 38.54
C LEU A 493 -3.33 7.25 38.08
N SER A 494 -2.37 6.77 38.91
CA SER A 494 -0.96 6.81 38.55
C SER A 494 -0.54 5.72 37.57
N LEU A 495 -1.06 4.50 37.70
CA LEU A 495 -0.79 3.42 36.77
C LEU A 495 -1.38 3.71 35.38
N ASP A 496 -2.60 4.26 35.33
CA ASP A 496 -3.23 4.62 34.06
C ASP A 496 -2.53 5.82 33.39
N CYS A 497 -2.09 6.81 34.17
CA CYS A 497 -1.30 7.92 33.64
C CYS A 497 -0.01 7.42 32.98
N VAL A 498 0.76 6.55 33.67
CA VAL A 498 2.00 6.01 33.11
C VAL A 498 1.72 5.07 31.95
N SER A 499 0.61 4.32 31.97
CA SER A 499 0.16 3.51 30.83
C SER A 499 -0.12 4.37 29.60
N ASP A 500 -0.81 5.50 29.74
CA ASP A 500 -1.03 6.44 28.63
C ASP A 500 0.31 7.02 28.08
N MET A 501 1.27 7.32 28.96
CA MET A 501 2.59 7.78 28.54
C MET A 501 3.37 6.70 27.79
N ILE A 502 3.25 5.44 28.22
CA ILE A 502 3.81 4.28 27.49
C ILE A 502 3.17 4.19 26.10
N CYS A 503 1.84 4.32 26.00
CA CYS A 503 1.14 4.34 24.71
C CYS A 503 1.63 5.47 23.81
N ALA A 504 1.86 6.67 24.36
CA ALA A 504 2.38 7.82 23.60
C ALA A 504 3.79 7.55 23.06
N VAL A 505 4.69 7.04 23.89
CA VAL A 505 6.07 6.72 23.49
C VAL A 505 6.09 5.59 22.48
N HIS A 506 5.31 4.54 22.69
CA HIS A 506 5.23 3.40 21.75
C HIS A 506 4.65 3.83 20.40
N THR A 507 3.56 4.59 20.41
CA THR A 507 2.96 5.16 19.19
C THR A 507 3.96 6.06 18.45
N PHE A 508 4.73 6.87 19.15
CA PHE A 508 5.80 7.67 18.57
C PHE A 508 6.81 6.78 17.82
N ILE A 509 7.32 5.73 18.47
CA ILE A 509 8.28 4.79 17.86
C ILE A 509 7.70 4.18 16.57
N LEU A 510 6.46 3.66 16.64
CA LEU A 510 5.81 3.05 15.47
C LEU A 510 5.62 4.03 14.31
N LYS A 511 5.17 5.25 14.60
CA LYS A 511 4.90 6.28 13.59
C LYS A 511 6.18 6.80 12.95
N VAL A 512 7.23 7.06 13.72
CA VAL A 512 8.52 7.48 13.21
C VAL A 512 9.15 6.38 12.36
N LEU A 513 9.20 5.14 12.84
CA LEU A 513 9.71 4.01 12.06
C LEU A 513 8.93 3.81 10.74
N LYS A 514 7.61 3.98 10.76
CA LYS A 514 6.79 3.92 9.53
C LYS A 514 7.13 5.02 8.54
N SER A 515 7.51 6.20 9.03
CA SER A 515 7.87 7.33 8.16
C SER A 515 9.25 7.20 7.52
N ILE A 516 10.25 6.67 8.26
CA ILE A 516 11.65 6.59 7.81
C ILE A 516 12.00 5.27 7.14
N CYS A 517 11.31 4.18 7.50
CA CYS A 517 11.51 2.84 6.92
C CYS A 517 10.34 2.49 6.02
N THR A 518 10.50 2.67 4.71
CA THR A 518 9.49 2.37 3.70
C THR A 518 9.31 0.88 3.47
N ASP A 519 10.35 0.07 3.71
CA ASP A 519 10.33 -1.39 3.61
C ASP A 519 9.58 -1.98 4.81
N GLU A 520 8.38 -2.52 4.56
CA GLU A 520 7.50 -3.07 5.60
C GLU A 520 8.10 -4.28 6.30
N ARG A 521 8.76 -5.15 5.53
CA ARG A 521 9.42 -6.35 6.06
C ARG A 521 10.53 -5.99 7.05
N VAL A 522 11.42 -5.04 6.66
CA VAL A 522 12.50 -4.56 7.54
C VAL A 522 11.92 -3.97 8.82
N ARG A 523 10.86 -3.19 8.70
CA ARG A 523 10.20 -2.55 9.85
C ARG A 523 9.60 -3.58 10.82
N GLU A 524 8.92 -4.62 10.32
CA GLU A 524 8.34 -5.68 11.14
C GLU A 524 9.41 -6.50 11.87
N HIS A 525 10.49 -6.88 11.19
CA HIS A 525 11.59 -7.63 11.83
C HIS A 525 12.32 -6.79 12.87
N LEU A 526 12.57 -5.50 12.59
CA LEU A 526 13.13 -4.57 13.58
C LEU A 526 12.26 -4.46 14.83
N LEU A 527 10.96 -4.27 14.67
CA LEU A 527 10.02 -4.18 15.78
C LEU A 527 9.95 -5.48 16.57
N SER A 528 9.98 -6.64 15.92
CA SER A 528 9.98 -7.94 16.57
C SER A 528 11.17 -8.10 17.54
N ILE A 529 12.36 -7.70 17.11
CA ILE A 529 13.57 -7.80 17.95
C ILE A 529 13.56 -6.76 19.07
N LEU A 530 13.08 -5.56 18.80
CA LEU A 530 13.02 -4.47 19.78
C LEU A 530 11.90 -4.64 20.80
N MET A 531 10.86 -5.42 20.51
CA MET A 531 9.67 -5.52 21.37
C MET A 531 10.02 -5.98 22.79
N ASN A 532 10.78 -7.06 22.97
CA ASN A 532 11.13 -7.56 24.31
C ASN A 532 11.89 -6.52 25.15
N PRO A 533 12.96 -5.85 24.68
CA PRO A 533 13.61 -4.77 25.40
C PRO A 533 12.66 -3.59 25.74
N LEU A 534 11.74 -3.27 24.84
CA LEU A 534 10.75 -2.20 25.08
C LEU A 534 9.78 -2.59 26.20
N LEU A 535 9.26 -3.82 26.17
CA LEU A 535 8.35 -4.35 27.20
C LEU A 535 9.01 -4.35 28.58
N ASP A 536 10.28 -4.74 28.67
CA ASP A 536 11.04 -4.70 29.94
C ASP A 536 11.16 -3.28 30.52
N ILE A 537 11.32 -2.27 29.67
CA ILE A 537 11.39 -0.88 30.09
C ILE A 537 10.02 -0.39 30.58
N TYR A 538 8.96 -0.75 29.85
CA TYR A 538 7.60 -0.39 30.24
C TYR A 538 7.21 -1.01 31.58
N GLN A 539 7.53 -2.28 31.78
CA GLN A 539 7.31 -2.97 33.07
C GLN A 539 8.10 -2.34 34.21
N ARG A 540 9.36 -1.89 33.96
CA ARG A 540 10.15 -1.17 34.96
C ARG A 540 9.52 0.16 35.34
N SER A 541 8.96 0.90 34.39
CA SER A 541 8.25 2.15 34.63
C SER A 541 7.02 1.92 35.52
N LEU A 542 6.17 0.95 35.21
CA LEU A 542 4.99 0.61 36.02
C LEU A 542 5.37 0.05 37.40
N SER A 543 6.43 -0.75 37.48
CA SER A 543 6.95 -1.24 38.75
C SER A 543 7.47 -0.11 39.65
N LYS A 544 8.04 0.93 39.05
CA LYS A 544 8.44 2.13 39.77
C LYS A 544 7.25 2.88 40.37
N VAL A 545 6.13 2.98 39.68
CA VAL A 545 4.89 3.52 40.25
C VAL A 545 4.46 2.74 41.47
N LYS A 546 4.42 1.39 41.39
CA LYS A 546 4.07 0.53 42.52
C LYS A 546 5.02 0.71 43.71
N PHE A 547 6.30 0.85 43.42
CA PHE A 547 7.29 1.17 44.47
C PHE A 547 7.00 2.52 45.16
N LEU A 548 6.72 3.59 44.39
CA LEU A 548 6.42 4.89 44.91
C LEU A 548 5.12 4.89 45.76
N LEU A 549 4.10 4.15 45.27
CA LEU A 549 2.86 3.94 46.05
C LEU A 549 3.14 3.25 47.38
N HIS A 550 3.94 2.20 47.37
CA HIS A 550 4.30 1.51 48.61
C HIS A 550 5.03 2.43 49.60
N VAL A 551 5.97 3.23 49.10
CA VAL A 551 6.71 4.21 49.96
C VAL A 551 5.78 5.25 50.57
N GLU A 552 4.82 5.76 49.83
CA GLU A 552 3.92 6.84 50.32
C GLU A 552 2.74 6.32 51.15
N ARG A 553 2.23 5.11 50.87
CA ARG A 553 0.99 4.62 51.48
C ARG A 553 1.20 3.58 52.58
N ASP A 554 2.26 2.78 52.49
CA ASP A 554 2.49 1.69 53.44
C ASP A 554 3.51 2.02 54.51
N GLY A 555 4.22 3.16 54.36
CA GLY A 555 5.15 3.68 55.34
C GLY A 555 4.49 4.51 56.47
N THR A 556 5.30 4.88 57.47
CA THR A 556 4.86 5.84 58.47
C THR A 556 4.76 7.23 57.82
N PRO A 557 3.65 7.97 58.00
CA PRO A 557 3.49 9.32 57.48
C PRO A 557 4.57 10.24 58.00
N LYS A 558 5.45 10.71 57.13
CA LYS A 558 6.58 11.55 57.49
C LYS A 558 6.81 12.63 56.44
N THR A 559 7.04 13.86 56.90
CA THR A 559 7.41 14.94 55.98
C THR A 559 8.35 15.90 56.67
N LEU A 560 9.33 16.42 55.94
CA LEU A 560 10.22 17.50 56.32
C LEU A 560 9.81 18.83 55.67
N ASN A 561 8.72 18.81 54.89
CA ASN A 561 8.24 19.98 54.16
C ASN A 561 7.58 20.99 55.09
N HIS A 562 8.05 22.21 55.09
CA HIS A 562 7.55 23.30 55.90
C HIS A 562 6.08 23.64 55.66
N TYR A 563 5.60 23.45 54.45
CA TYR A 563 4.18 23.65 54.10
C TYR A 563 3.22 22.81 54.92
N PHE A 564 3.64 21.67 55.46
CA PHE A 564 2.81 20.90 56.38
C PHE A 564 2.46 21.72 57.61
N ASN A 565 3.46 22.31 58.28
CA ASN A 565 3.26 23.15 59.47
C ASN A 565 2.50 24.44 59.17
N ASP A 566 2.74 25.05 58.02
CA ASP A 566 2.08 26.27 57.60
C ASP A 566 0.59 25.99 57.27
N ASN A 567 0.26 24.91 56.58
CA ASN A 567 -1.11 24.51 56.35
C ASN A 567 -1.85 24.20 57.66
N LEU A 568 -1.19 23.54 58.60
CA LEU A 568 -1.78 23.22 59.91
C LEU A 568 -2.04 24.46 60.73
N LYS A 569 -1.07 25.44 60.77
CA LYS A 569 -1.24 26.73 61.43
C LYS A 569 -2.38 27.54 60.80
N ASN A 570 -2.42 27.60 59.47
CA ASN A 570 -3.47 28.31 58.74
C ASN A 570 -4.88 27.72 59.03
N ALA A 571 -5.02 26.41 59.11
CA ALA A 571 -6.27 25.77 59.50
C ALA A 571 -6.69 26.16 60.93
N ALA A 572 -5.73 26.18 61.87
CA ALA A 572 -5.97 26.60 63.23
C ALA A 572 -6.30 28.10 63.36
N MET A 573 -5.66 28.97 62.54
CA MET A 573 -5.94 30.41 62.49
C MET A 573 -7.32 30.70 61.88
N LYS A 574 -7.67 30.06 60.75
CA LYS A 574 -9.00 30.22 60.12
C LYS A 574 -10.14 29.88 61.08
N LYS A 575 -9.99 28.86 61.87
CA LYS A 575 -11.00 28.51 62.94
C LYS A 575 -11.16 29.57 64.04
N ARG A 576 -10.13 30.41 64.25
CA ARG A 576 -10.13 31.45 65.28
C ARG A 576 -10.48 32.82 64.72
N ALA A 577 -10.47 33.00 63.43
CA ALA A 577 -10.71 34.27 62.75
C ALA A 577 -12.23 34.50 62.58
N ILE A 578 -12.68 35.68 63.00
CA ILE A 578 -14.04 36.15 62.65
C ILE A 578 -13.83 37.10 61.46
N SER A 579 -14.48 36.76 60.31
CA SER A 579 -14.47 37.58 59.11
C SER A 579 -15.31 38.85 59.37
N ASP A 580 -14.66 40.03 59.50
CA ASP A 580 -15.32 41.35 59.50
C ASP A 580 -15.06 41.96 58.08
N HIS A 581 -16.07 42.09 57.28
CA HIS A 581 -16.00 42.62 55.91
C HIS A 581 -15.44 44.02 55.77
N LYS A 582 -15.26 44.73 56.89
CA LYS A 582 -14.80 46.12 56.88
C LYS A 582 -13.32 46.33 57.17
N TYR A 583 -12.66 45.39 57.87
CA TYR A 583 -11.27 45.58 58.37
C TYR A 583 -10.35 44.38 58.21
N GLY A 584 -10.74 43.40 57.39
CA GLY A 584 -9.96 42.16 57.20
C GLY A 584 -10.17 41.17 58.35
N THR A 585 -9.35 40.08 58.35
CA THR A 585 -9.46 39.01 59.36
C THR A 585 -8.90 39.47 60.71
N VAL A 586 -9.74 39.74 61.71
CA VAL A 586 -9.36 40.16 63.04
C VAL A 586 -9.80 39.14 64.08
N ILE A 587 -8.90 38.76 64.98
CA ILE A 587 -9.20 37.88 66.13
C ILE A 587 -9.52 38.79 67.36
N ARG A 588 -10.78 38.69 67.86
CA ARG A 588 -11.15 39.39 69.12
C ARG A 588 -10.71 38.55 70.31
N LEU A 589 -10.04 39.23 71.32
CA LEU A 589 -9.58 38.55 72.52
C LEU A 589 -10.72 37.86 73.28
N LYS A 590 -11.98 38.37 73.22
CA LYS A 590 -13.16 37.76 73.81
C LYS A 590 -13.59 36.43 73.15
N ASP A 591 -13.29 36.31 71.91
CA ASP A 591 -13.70 35.10 71.14
C ASP A 591 -12.70 33.94 71.33
N ILE A 592 -11.51 34.25 71.86
CA ILE A 592 -10.55 33.22 72.32
C ILE A 592 -11.06 32.48 73.56
N VAL A 593 -11.95 33.11 74.32
CA VAL A 593 -12.45 32.56 75.56
C VAL A 593 -13.85 31.92 75.47
N HIS A 594 -14.65 32.30 74.46
CA HIS A 594 -15.93 31.65 74.18
C HIS A 594 -15.78 30.47 73.23
N HIS A 595 -15.37 29.33 73.75
CA HIS A 595 -15.44 28.07 73.02
C HIS A 595 -16.91 27.64 72.85
N ASN A 596 -17.29 27.42 71.59
CA ASN A 596 -18.40 26.47 71.28
C ASN A 596 -18.13 25.21 72.11
N PRO A 597 -19.13 24.63 72.81
CA PRO A 597 -18.92 23.46 73.66
C PRO A 597 -18.87 22.20 72.74
N MET A 598 -17.79 22.07 71.97
CA MET A 598 -17.48 20.82 71.28
C MET A 598 -17.08 19.78 72.34
N SER A 599 -17.58 18.58 72.19
CA SER A 599 -17.13 17.46 73.02
C SER A 599 -15.61 17.23 72.76
N SER A 600 -14.89 16.67 73.74
CA SER A 600 -13.50 16.31 73.57
C SER A 600 -13.24 15.39 72.36
N VAL A 601 -14.20 14.56 72.05
CA VAL A 601 -14.18 13.63 70.91
C VAL A 601 -14.31 14.36 69.58
N GLU A 602 -15.24 15.28 69.44
CA GLU A 602 -15.43 16.10 68.23
C GLU A 602 -14.20 16.95 67.94
N ARG A 603 -13.59 17.52 68.95
CA ARG A 603 -12.35 18.28 68.84
C ARG A 603 -11.20 17.43 68.34
N THR A 604 -11.08 16.20 68.88
CA THR A 604 -10.04 15.26 68.40
C THR A 604 -10.25 14.86 66.96
N ILE A 605 -11.50 14.59 66.53
CA ILE A 605 -11.84 14.28 65.14
C ILE A 605 -11.50 15.42 64.21
N GLN A 606 -11.77 16.67 64.65
CA GLN A 606 -11.45 17.87 63.89
C GLN A 606 -9.93 18.11 63.76
N ASP A 607 -9.17 17.87 64.82
CA ASP A 607 -7.70 17.98 64.82
C ASP A 607 -7.10 16.88 63.90
N LEU A 608 -7.64 15.69 63.93
CA LEU A 608 -7.29 14.61 63.02
C LEU A 608 -7.57 14.96 61.55
N HIS A 609 -8.73 15.55 61.27
CA HIS A 609 -9.06 16.03 59.91
C HIS A 609 -8.03 17.05 59.41
N ASP A 610 -7.67 18.01 60.24
CA ASP A 610 -6.75 19.08 59.85
C ASP A 610 -5.32 18.56 59.62
N ILE A 611 -4.87 17.62 60.45
CA ILE A 611 -3.60 16.91 60.27
C ILE A 611 -3.63 16.10 58.99
N LEU A 612 -4.69 15.32 58.76
CA LEU A 612 -4.86 14.53 57.55
C LEU A 612 -4.87 15.41 56.30
N LYS A 613 -5.69 16.48 56.26
CA LYS A 613 -5.80 17.42 55.14
C LYS A 613 -4.44 18.08 54.82
N SER A 614 -3.74 18.56 55.85
CA SER A 614 -2.43 19.21 55.69
C SER A 614 -1.37 18.24 55.19
N TYR A 615 -1.33 17.02 55.74
CA TYR A 615 -0.37 15.99 55.27
C TYR A 615 -0.70 15.48 53.88
N TYR A 616 -1.98 15.20 53.60
CA TYR A 616 -2.45 14.67 52.30
C TYR A 616 -2.07 15.63 51.15
N LYS A 617 -2.26 16.95 51.34
CA LYS A 617 -1.89 17.97 50.35
C LYS A 617 -0.40 17.89 50.00
N VAL A 618 0.48 17.76 51.01
CA VAL A 618 1.92 17.68 50.80
C VAL A 618 2.34 16.35 50.19
N ALA A 619 1.79 15.26 50.68
CA ALA A 619 2.08 13.91 50.21
C ALA A 619 1.61 13.71 48.75
N ARG A 620 0.42 14.21 48.37
CA ARG A 620 -0.10 14.18 47.02
C ARG A 620 0.82 14.87 46.01
N LYS A 621 1.22 16.14 46.31
CA LYS A 621 2.12 16.90 45.42
C LYS A 621 3.46 16.16 45.24
N ARG A 622 4.06 15.72 46.36
CA ARG A 622 5.32 14.92 46.30
C ARG A 622 5.17 13.63 45.49
N PHE A 623 4.06 12.92 45.64
CA PHE A 623 3.78 11.69 44.91
C PHE A 623 3.63 11.96 43.40
N VAL A 624 2.87 12.98 43.00
CA VAL A 624 2.70 13.40 41.62
C VAL A 624 4.05 13.72 40.98
N ASP A 625 4.88 14.55 41.65
CA ASP A 625 6.21 14.89 41.16
C ASP A 625 7.09 13.66 40.99
N ASN A 626 7.08 12.75 41.96
CA ASN A 626 7.87 11.52 41.90
C ASN A 626 7.41 10.58 40.77
N VAL A 627 6.12 10.42 40.56
CA VAL A 627 5.58 9.61 39.45
C VAL A 627 5.98 10.21 38.11
N CYS A 628 5.76 11.51 37.91
CA CYS A 628 6.12 12.20 36.67
C CYS A 628 7.63 12.12 36.40
N MET A 629 8.45 12.42 37.38
CA MET A 629 9.91 12.50 37.20
C MET A 629 10.57 11.11 37.14
N GLN A 630 10.25 10.24 38.11
CA GLN A 630 11.00 8.98 38.30
C GLN A 630 10.38 7.83 37.48
N ALA A 631 9.05 7.68 37.44
CA ALA A 631 8.42 6.58 36.71
C ALA A 631 8.25 6.90 35.23
N ALA A 632 7.76 8.08 34.89
CA ALA A 632 7.52 8.45 33.50
C ALA A 632 8.78 9.00 32.80
N VAL A 633 9.23 10.21 33.17
CA VAL A 633 10.29 10.91 32.42
C VAL A 633 11.62 10.17 32.48
N TYR A 634 12.04 9.65 33.62
CA TYR A 634 13.32 8.96 33.74
C TYR A 634 13.33 7.63 32.99
N HIS A 635 12.29 6.79 33.12
CA HIS A 635 12.28 5.48 32.48
C HIS A 635 11.89 5.53 31.00
N LEU A 636 11.00 6.45 30.61
CA LEU A 636 10.46 6.45 29.25
C LEU A 636 11.17 7.43 28.29
N VAL A 637 11.81 8.50 28.82
CA VAL A 637 12.28 9.63 27.98
C VAL A 637 13.75 9.97 28.17
N MET A 638 14.18 10.36 29.39
CA MET A 638 15.50 11.01 29.60
C MET A 638 16.57 10.09 30.19
N GLY A 639 16.22 9.00 30.84
CA GLY A 639 17.17 8.11 31.49
C GLY A 639 18.18 7.46 30.53
N PRO A 640 19.15 6.70 31.06
CA PRO A 640 20.16 6.04 30.23
C PRO A 640 19.61 4.90 29.38
N GLN A 641 18.56 4.22 29.85
CA GLN A 641 17.94 3.07 29.21
C GLN A 641 16.45 3.36 28.96
N THR A 642 16.17 4.21 27.97
CA THR A 642 14.78 4.56 27.58
C THR A 642 14.40 3.81 26.29
N PRO A 643 13.09 3.65 25.98
CA PRO A 643 12.62 3.07 24.74
C PRO A 643 13.24 3.73 23.51
N LEU A 644 13.37 5.06 23.50
CA LEU A 644 13.93 5.82 22.39
C LEU A 644 15.44 5.55 22.17
N LYS A 645 16.17 5.16 23.22
CA LYS A 645 17.60 4.84 23.15
C LYS A 645 17.89 3.37 22.84
N GLN A 646 16.90 2.48 22.89
CA GLN A 646 17.08 1.09 22.46
C GLN A 646 17.43 1.02 20.99
N PHE A 647 16.79 1.85 20.18
CA PHE A 647 17.09 1.95 18.76
C PHE A 647 18.30 2.88 18.54
N SER A 648 19.49 2.34 18.71
CA SER A 648 20.77 3.06 18.74
C SER A 648 21.82 2.43 17.83
N PRO A 649 22.88 3.13 17.42
CA PRO A 649 23.98 2.56 16.65
C PRO A 649 24.64 1.35 17.34
N ALA A 650 24.69 1.34 18.67
CA ALA A 650 25.21 0.20 19.43
C ALA A 650 24.36 -1.07 19.26
N PHE A 651 23.05 -0.91 19.13
CA PHE A 651 22.13 -2.03 18.82
C PHE A 651 22.52 -2.70 17.48
N VAL A 652 22.72 -1.92 16.41
CA VAL A 652 23.10 -2.47 15.09
C VAL A 652 24.49 -3.09 15.10
N GLN A 653 25.43 -2.51 15.85
CA GLN A 653 26.78 -3.11 15.98
C GLN A 653 26.74 -4.44 16.70
N GLY A 654 25.78 -4.67 17.58
CA GLY A 654 25.59 -5.92 18.31
C GLY A 654 24.89 -7.03 17.52
N LEU A 655 24.34 -6.74 16.32
CA LEU A 655 23.66 -7.74 15.51
C LEU A 655 24.64 -8.67 14.80
N SER A 656 24.35 -9.98 14.83
CA SER A 656 25.12 -10.97 14.07
C SER A 656 24.85 -10.82 12.55
N PRO A 657 25.74 -11.33 11.68
CA PRO A 657 25.52 -11.33 10.23
C PRO A 657 24.21 -12.02 9.81
N GLU A 658 23.81 -13.07 10.54
CA GLU A 658 22.55 -13.78 10.30
C GLU A 658 21.34 -12.89 10.64
N GLN A 659 21.37 -12.21 11.77
CA GLN A 659 20.33 -11.26 12.16
C GLN A 659 20.24 -10.06 11.19
N LEU A 660 21.39 -9.55 10.72
CA LEU A 660 21.42 -8.49 9.71
C LEU A 660 20.75 -8.93 8.40
N LYS A 661 21.02 -10.16 7.96
CA LYS A 661 20.41 -10.74 6.77
C LYS A 661 18.90 -10.97 6.97
N GLU A 662 18.48 -11.42 8.13
CA GLU A 662 17.07 -11.63 8.46
C GLU A 662 16.29 -10.30 8.48
N ILE A 663 16.85 -9.23 9.07
CA ILE A 663 16.21 -7.93 9.20
C ILE A 663 16.24 -7.16 7.87
N ALA A 664 17.43 -7.01 7.27
CA ALA A 664 17.69 -6.07 6.19
C ALA A 664 18.10 -6.72 4.87
N GLY A 665 18.18 -8.06 4.81
CA GLY A 665 18.49 -8.79 3.59
C GLY A 665 17.35 -8.70 2.58
N GLU A 666 17.70 -8.65 1.29
CA GLU A 666 16.74 -8.67 0.19
C GLU A 666 16.22 -10.09 -0.06
N ASP A 667 14.97 -10.19 -0.49
CA ASP A 667 14.41 -11.48 -0.89
C ASP A 667 15.06 -11.89 -2.23
N PRO A 668 15.65 -13.09 -2.34
CA PRO A 668 16.26 -13.54 -3.59
C PRO A 668 15.28 -13.67 -4.78
N LYS A 669 14.00 -13.40 -4.56
CA LYS A 669 12.96 -13.37 -5.62
C LYS A 669 12.70 -11.98 -6.19
N PHE A 670 13.30 -10.95 -5.68
CA PHE A 670 13.33 -9.60 -6.26
C PHE A 670 14.70 -9.37 -6.92
#